data_8045e5d74da04143b1543dd577067eb0
#
_entry.id   8045e5d74da04143b1543dd577067eb0
#
_cell.length_a   1.000
_cell.length_b   1.000
_cell.length_c   1.000
_cell.angle_alpha   90.00
_cell.angle_beta   90.00
_cell.angle_gamma   90.00
#
_symmetry.space_group_name_H-M   'P 1'
#
loop_
_entity.id
_entity.type
_entity.pdbx_description
1 polymer ?
#
loop_
_entity_poly.entity_id
_entity_poly.type
_entity_poly.pdbx_seq_one_letter_code
_entity_poly.pdbx_strand_id
1 'polypeptide(L)'
;MEVRLSNQLPVYPSFVPGIRRAPDRGYSLTPAQTETALKNALRYIPEELHEVLALEFMEELLTRGRIYGYRYRPEGDLKAKPVDQYKGQCLEGKAFQVMIDNNLSFDIALYPYELVTYGETGQVCQNWMQYRLIKQYLEILTNEQTLVIESGHPLGLFRSKPDAPRVIITNSMMVGLFDNQKDWHIAAQMGVANYGQMTAGGWMYIGPQGIVHGTFNTLLNAGRKKLGIPQDQDLRGHLFVSSGLGGMSGAQPKAAVIAGAASIIAEVDSSRIQTRHSQGWVQHVTEDKAEAFRMAQEAMQVREPISIAYHGNIVDLLEFAEAQAIRIDLLSDQTSCHAVYEGGYCPVGISFAERTELLSHDMDRFCLLVDQSLHRHFEVIKKLVACGTYFFDYGNSFMKAIYDAGVKEISRNGIDEKDGFIWPSYVEDIMGPELFDYGYGPFRWVCLSGKHEDLVKTDQAAMDCIDPNRRGQDRDNYNWIRDAETNRLVVGTEARILYQDAEGRLNIALRFNRMVRNGEVGPIMLGRDHHDVSGTDSPFRETSNIYDGSNVMADMAVQCFAGNAARGMSLVALHNGGGVGIGKAINGGFGMVLDGSERVDEILRSAMLWDVMGGVARRSWARNPNAMSTSAAFNESYGDWYHITLPFIPKEDLIQNSIRTSLKRKV
;
A
#
# COMPACT_ATOMS: atom_id res chain seq x y z
N MET A 1 -8.26 22.23 -27.89
CA MET A 1 -8.76 20.90 -28.32
C MET A 1 -9.75 20.45 -27.25
N GLU A 2 -10.94 20.04 -27.66
CA GLU A 2 -11.93 19.55 -26.72
C GLU A 2 -11.59 18.12 -26.32
N VAL A 3 -11.51 17.84 -25.02
CA VAL A 3 -11.25 16.49 -24.49
C VAL A 3 -12.59 15.78 -24.36
N ARG A 4 -12.81 14.78 -25.19
CA ARG A 4 -14.03 13.95 -25.18
C ARG A 4 -13.79 12.61 -25.84
N LEU A 5 -14.64 11.65 -25.54
CA LEU A 5 -14.65 10.37 -26.22
C LEU A 5 -15.17 10.51 -27.66
N SER A 6 -14.73 9.59 -28.54
CA SER A 6 -15.15 9.59 -29.95
C SER A 6 -16.64 9.29 -30.09
N ASN A 7 -17.28 9.87 -31.10
CA ASN A 7 -18.64 9.53 -31.54
C ASN A 7 -18.73 8.16 -32.24
N GLN A 8 -17.58 7.55 -32.55
CA GLN A 8 -17.55 6.21 -33.12
C GLN A 8 -17.57 5.18 -31.99
N LEU A 9 -18.50 4.23 -32.07
CA LEU A 9 -18.58 3.12 -31.12
C LEU A 9 -17.31 2.26 -31.25
N PRO A 10 -16.49 2.12 -30.18
CA PRO A 10 -15.31 1.26 -30.25
C PRO A 10 -15.69 -0.21 -30.46
N VAL A 11 -14.81 -0.97 -31.08
CA VAL A 11 -14.95 -2.44 -31.13
C VAL A 11 -14.83 -2.97 -29.70
N TYR A 12 -15.70 -3.93 -29.33
CA TYR A 12 -15.61 -4.54 -28.01
C TYR A 12 -14.31 -5.36 -27.92
N PRO A 13 -13.41 -5.05 -26.95
CA PRO A 13 -12.11 -5.68 -26.87
C PRO A 13 -12.20 -7.15 -26.46
N SER A 14 -11.25 -7.95 -26.91
CA SER A 14 -11.14 -9.33 -26.48
C SER A 14 -10.52 -9.46 -25.08
N PHE A 15 -10.95 -10.46 -24.33
CA PHE A 15 -10.33 -10.84 -23.07
C PHE A 15 -9.29 -11.94 -23.31
N VAL A 16 -8.05 -11.68 -22.93
CA VAL A 16 -6.95 -12.65 -23.09
C VAL A 16 -7.16 -13.78 -22.09
N PRO A 17 -7.21 -15.05 -22.56
CA PRO A 17 -7.35 -16.21 -21.68
C PRO A 17 -6.23 -16.27 -20.63
N GLY A 18 -6.57 -16.63 -19.39
CA GLY A 18 -5.62 -16.77 -18.29
C GLY A 18 -5.31 -15.45 -17.54
N ILE A 19 -5.74 -14.30 -18.04
CA ILE A 19 -5.64 -13.05 -17.29
C ILE A 19 -6.78 -12.97 -16.28
N ARG A 20 -6.42 -12.65 -15.04
CA ARG A 20 -7.37 -12.61 -13.91
C ARG A 20 -8.44 -11.56 -14.11
N ARG A 21 -9.64 -11.90 -13.64
CA ARG A 21 -10.81 -11.04 -13.58
C ARG A 21 -11.21 -10.84 -12.12
N ALA A 22 -11.68 -9.66 -11.78
CA ALA A 22 -12.29 -9.44 -10.48
C ALA A 22 -13.52 -10.36 -10.30
N PRO A 23 -13.79 -10.85 -9.09
CA PRO A 23 -15.01 -11.59 -8.82
C PRO A 23 -16.24 -10.74 -9.10
N ASP A 24 -17.33 -11.40 -9.51
CA ASP A 24 -18.63 -10.74 -9.66
C ASP A 24 -19.11 -10.27 -8.29
N ARG A 25 -19.60 -9.04 -8.21
CA ARG A 25 -20.11 -8.43 -6.98
C ARG A 25 -21.63 -8.28 -7.09
N GLY A 26 -22.30 -8.43 -5.96
CA GLY A 26 -23.76 -8.33 -5.93
C GLY A 26 -24.26 -6.94 -6.33
N TYR A 27 -25.34 -6.90 -7.11
CA TYR A 27 -26.09 -5.69 -7.37
C TYR A 27 -27.05 -5.38 -6.22
N SER A 28 -26.95 -4.19 -5.62
CA SER A 28 -27.73 -3.82 -4.41
C SER A 28 -28.36 -2.44 -4.48
N LEU A 29 -28.37 -1.80 -5.65
CA LEU A 29 -28.90 -0.45 -5.83
C LEU A 29 -30.43 -0.43 -5.87
N THR A 30 -31.05 0.61 -5.31
CA THR A 30 -32.45 0.94 -5.53
C THR A 30 -32.68 1.41 -6.99
N PRO A 31 -33.92 1.41 -7.50
CA PRO A 31 -34.20 1.93 -8.85
C PRO A 31 -33.67 3.36 -9.10
N ALA A 32 -33.80 4.26 -8.11
CA ALA A 32 -33.30 5.63 -8.21
C ALA A 32 -31.75 5.68 -8.24
N GLN A 33 -31.10 4.82 -7.49
CA GLN A 33 -29.64 4.70 -7.50
C GLN A 33 -29.13 4.09 -8.82
N THR A 34 -29.87 3.13 -9.38
CA THR A 34 -29.57 2.54 -10.70
C THR A 34 -29.65 3.59 -11.81
N GLU A 35 -30.72 4.41 -11.79
CA GLU A 35 -30.83 5.54 -12.72
C GLU A 35 -29.64 6.49 -12.58
N THR A 36 -29.22 6.78 -11.35
CA THR A 36 -28.03 7.60 -11.07
C THR A 36 -26.76 6.96 -11.61
N ALA A 37 -26.56 5.66 -11.41
CA ALA A 37 -25.40 4.91 -11.92
C ALA A 37 -25.29 4.99 -13.44
N LEU A 38 -26.40 4.79 -14.14
CA LEU A 38 -26.44 4.90 -15.62
C LEU A 38 -26.13 6.32 -16.09
N LYS A 39 -26.74 7.34 -15.49
CA LYS A 39 -26.46 8.75 -15.80
C LYS A 39 -24.99 9.08 -15.57
N ASN A 40 -24.41 8.58 -14.49
CA ASN A 40 -22.99 8.77 -14.16
C ASN A 40 -22.06 8.09 -15.18
N ALA A 41 -22.41 6.95 -15.73
CA ALA A 41 -21.63 6.29 -16.76
C ALA A 41 -21.81 6.96 -18.13
N LEU A 42 -23.04 7.31 -18.50
CA LEU A 42 -23.36 7.93 -19.78
C LEU A 42 -22.85 9.37 -19.94
N ARG A 43 -22.57 10.08 -18.83
CA ARG A 43 -22.05 11.47 -18.90
C ARG A 43 -20.70 11.61 -19.63
N TYR A 44 -19.96 10.52 -19.81
CA TYR A 44 -18.71 10.52 -20.57
C TYR A 44 -18.91 10.28 -22.07
N ILE A 45 -20.10 9.85 -22.45
CA ILE A 45 -20.41 9.27 -23.75
C ILE A 45 -21.15 10.30 -24.61
N PRO A 46 -20.80 10.47 -25.90
CA PRO A 46 -21.59 11.24 -26.83
C PRO A 46 -23.02 10.70 -26.95
N GLU A 47 -24.01 11.62 -27.06
CA GLU A 47 -25.43 11.30 -26.97
C GLU A 47 -25.87 10.24 -28.00
N GLU A 48 -25.24 10.24 -29.19
CA GLU A 48 -25.54 9.31 -30.29
C GLU A 48 -25.30 7.85 -29.92
N LEU A 49 -24.50 7.58 -28.91
CA LEU A 49 -24.11 6.23 -28.45
C LEU A 49 -24.90 5.78 -27.21
N HIS A 50 -25.73 6.63 -26.62
CA HIS A 50 -26.42 6.35 -25.36
C HIS A 50 -27.35 5.13 -25.45
N GLU A 51 -28.11 4.97 -26.54
CA GLU A 51 -29.04 3.84 -26.67
C GLU A 51 -28.36 2.50 -26.62
N VAL A 52 -27.20 2.36 -27.27
CA VAL A 52 -26.43 1.12 -27.30
C VAL A 52 -25.72 0.88 -25.97
N LEU A 53 -25.05 1.90 -25.46
CA LEU A 53 -24.18 1.76 -24.27
C LEU A 53 -24.97 1.68 -22.97
N ALA A 54 -26.16 2.27 -22.88
CA ALA A 54 -27.02 2.12 -21.71
C ALA A 54 -27.36 0.65 -21.41
N LEU A 55 -27.61 -0.14 -22.43
CA LEU A 55 -27.89 -1.58 -22.28
C LEU A 55 -26.64 -2.37 -21.85
N GLU A 56 -25.49 -2.08 -22.46
CA GLU A 56 -24.21 -2.70 -22.06
C GLU A 56 -23.83 -2.35 -20.61
N PHE A 57 -23.99 -1.10 -20.23
CA PHE A 57 -23.70 -0.63 -18.86
C PHE A 57 -24.66 -1.23 -17.82
N MET A 58 -25.94 -1.44 -18.20
CA MET A 58 -26.87 -2.17 -17.34
C MET A 58 -26.44 -3.63 -17.15
N GLU A 59 -26.02 -4.29 -18.23
CA GLU A 59 -25.52 -5.67 -18.14
C GLU A 59 -24.27 -5.75 -17.24
N GLU A 60 -23.30 -4.85 -17.41
CA GLU A 60 -22.14 -4.77 -16.52
C GLU A 60 -22.55 -4.56 -15.06
N LEU A 61 -23.46 -3.63 -14.80
CA LEU A 61 -23.93 -3.33 -13.45
C LEU A 61 -24.62 -4.52 -12.79
N LEU A 62 -25.45 -5.23 -13.53
CA LEU A 62 -26.20 -6.40 -13.03
C LEU A 62 -25.30 -7.63 -12.81
N THR A 63 -24.32 -7.86 -13.69
CA THR A 63 -23.45 -9.03 -13.65
C THR A 63 -22.19 -8.80 -12.81
N ARG A 64 -21.63 -7.58 -12.84
CA ARG A 64 -20.35 -7.25 -12.20
C ARG A 64 -20.50 -6.38 -10.93
N GLY A 65 -21.71 -5.88 -10.67
CA GLY A 65 -21.97 -4.92 -9.59
C GLY A 65 -21.37 -3.53 -9.81
N ARG A 66 -20.78 -3.26 -10.96
CA ARG A 66 -20.17 -1.98 -11.34
C ARG A 66 -20.15 -1.81 -12.85
N ILE A 67 -20.08 -0.55 -13.30
CA ILE A 67 -19.92 -0.22 -14.72
C ILE A 67 -18.45 0.10 -14.98
N TYR A 68 -17.76 -0.81 -15.64
CA TYR A 68 -16.35 -0.65 -16.02
C TYR A 68 -16.18 -0.04 -17.41
N GLY A 69 -17.20 -0.10 -18.28
CA GLY A 69 -17.16 0.38 -19.65
C GLY A 69 -16.12 -0.36 -20.47
N TYR A 70 -16.11 -1.70 -20.44
CA TYR A 70 -15.12 -2.57 -21.07
C TYR A 70 -14.85 -2.26 -22.53
N ARG A 71 -15.88 -1.79 -23.27
CA ARG A 71 -15.76 -1.40 -24.68
C ARG A 71 -14.69 -0.31 -24.91
N TYR A 72 -14.43 0.53 -23.92
CA TYR A 72 -13.43 1.58 -24.00
C TYR A 72 -12.01 1.13 -23.58
N ARG A 73 -11.84 -0.10 -23.15
CA ARG A 73 -10.54 -0.63 -22.82
C ARG A 73 -9.67 -0.73 -24.09
N PRO A 74 -8.37 -0.33 -24.03
CA PRO A 74 -7.42 -0.65 -25.10
C PRO A 74 -7.22 -2.15 -25.26
N GLU A 75 -6.97 -2.61 -26.49
CA GLU A 75 -6.60 -4.00 -26.76
C GLU A 75 -5.24 -4.36 -26.16
N GLY A 76 -5.10 -5.61 -25.75
CA GLY A 76 -3.85 -6.19 -25.31
C GLY A 76 -3.39 -5.75 -23.90
N ASP A 77 -2.11 -5.92 -23.64
CA ASP A 77 -1.45 -5.52 -22.38
C ASP A 77 -1.01 -4.06 -22.43
N LEU A 78 -1.24 -3.34 -21.33
CA LEU A 78 -0.89 -1.92 -21.17
C LEU A 78 0.54 -1.74 -20.63
N LYS A 79 1.52 -2.51 -21.08
CA LYS A 79 2.91 -2.38 -20.62
C LYS A 79 3.42 -0.95 -20.73
N ALA A 80 4.02 -0.48 -19.66
CA ALA A 80 4.72 0.80 -19.67
C ALA A 80 5.80 0.83 -20.74
N LYS A 81 5.90 1.96 -21.45
CA LYS A 81 6.90 2.21 -22.49
C LYS A 81 7.86 3.30 -22.00
N PRO A 82 9.03 3.44 -22.62
CA PRO A 82 9.88 4.61 -22.43
C PRO A 82 9.11 5.92 -22.57
N VAL A 83 9.43 6.90 -21.74
CA VAL A 83 8.68 8.17 -21.63
C VAL A 83 8.63 8.98 -22.93
N ASP A 84 9.63 8.84 -23.79
CA ASP A 84 9.71 9.49 -25.10
C ASP A 84 8.72 8.91 -26.12
N GLN A 85 8.18 7.71 -25.89
CA GLN A 85 7.14 7.11 -26.73
C GLN A 85 5.72 7.57 -26.40
N TYR A 86 5.55 8.31 -25.32
CA TYR A 86 4.27 8.91 -24.96
C TYR A 86 4.10 10.31 -25.54
N LYS A 87 2.87 10.61 -25.98
CA LYS A 87 2.51 11.96 -26.40
C LYS A 87 2.27 12.83 -25.16
N GLY A 88 2.65 14.10 -25.25
CA GLY A 88 2.40 15.06 -24.17
C GLY A 88 3.16 16.36 -24.41
N GLN A 89 2.58 17.48 -23.94
CA GLN A 89 3.19 18.80 -24.06
C GLN A 89 4.21 19.07 -22.95
N CYS A 90 4.09 18.43 -21.80
CA CYS A 90 5.08 18.50 -20.73
C CYS A 90 5.58 17.09 -20.34
N LEU A 91 6.75 17.04 -19.71
CA LEU A 91 7.37 15.79 -19.28
C LEU A 91 6.52 15.05 -18.25
N GLU A 92 5.94 15.79 -17.31
CA GLU A 92 5.08 15.22 -16.25
C GLU A 92 3.86 14.50 -16.84
N GLY A 93 3.21 15.08 -17.86
CA GLY A 93 2.08 14.44 -18.53
C GLY A 93 2.45 13.11 -19.19
N LYS A 94 3.64 13.00 -19.77
CA LYS A 94 4.18 11.75 -20.31
C LYS A 94 4.53 10.76 -19.18
N ALA A 95 5.20 11.23 -18.13
CA ALA A 95 5.64 10.42 -17.01
C ALA A 95 4.47 9.77 -16.27
N PHE A 96 3.37 10.51 -16.04
CA PHE A 96 2.19 9.93 -15.41
C PHE A 96 1.50 8.88 -16.29
N GLN A 97 1.55 9.02 -17.61
CA GLN A 97 1.06 7.99 -18.52
C GLN A 97 1.88 6.69 -18.41
N VAL A 98 3.22 6.78 -18.26
CA VAL A 98 4.08 5.62 -17.98
C VAL A 98 3.60 4.90 -16.72
N MET A 99 3.39 5.65 -15.64
CA MET A 99 3.00 5.10 -14.35
C MET A 99 1.60 4.47 -14.36
N ILE A 100 0.63 5.09 -15.01
CA ILE A 100 -0.73 4.55 -15.18
C ILE A 100 -0.69 3.22 -15.92
N ASP A 101 0.03 3.16 -17.04
CA ASP A 101 0.12 1.96 -17.87
C ASP A 101 0.85 0.84 -17.10
N ASN A 102 1.92 1.16 -16.34
CA ASN A 102 2.58 0.20 -15.45
C ASN A 102 1.60 -0.39 -14.42
N ASN A 103 0.78 0.46 -13.80
CA ASN A 103 -0.19 0.01 -12.78
C ASN A 103 -1.27 -0.93 -13.33
N LEU A 104 -1.51 -0.93 -14.65
CA LEU A 104 -2.55 -1.69 -15.33
C LEU A 104 -2.00 -2.82 -16.21
N SER A 105 -0.69 -3.01 -16.27
CA SER A 105 -0.06 -4.11 -16.99
C SER A 105 -0.49 -5.48 -16.44
N PHE A 106 -0.59 -6.48 -17.31
CA PHE A 106 -0.96 -7.85 -16.93
C PHE A 106 0.02 -8.50 -15.95
N ASP A 107 1.29 -8.07 -15.98
CA ASP A 107 2.32 -8.57 -15.07
C ASP A 107 2.22 -7.95 -13.65
N ILE A 108 1.53 -6.81 -13.52
CA ILE A 108 1.46 -5.98 -12.30
C ILE A 108 0.08 -6.02 -11.66
N ALA A 109 -0.98 -5.72 -12.45
CA ALA A 109 -2.32 -5.56 -11.93
C ALA A 109 -2.95 -6.88 -11.49
N LEU A 110 -3.62 -6.84 -10.34
CA LEU A 110 -4.37 -8.00 -9.84
C LEU A 110 -5.56 -8.34 -10.75
N TYR A 111 -6.34 -7.31 -11.14
CA TYR A 111 -7.48 -7.43 -12.06
C TYR A 111 -7.39 -6.31 -13.11
N PRO A 112 -6.55 -6.49 -14.14
CA PRO A 112 -6.25 -5.41 -15.10
C PRO A 112 -7.47 -4.97 -15.91
N TYR A 113 -8.43 -5.85 -16.14
CA TYR A 113 -9.68 -5.51 -16.83
C TYR A 113 -10.61 -4.63 -16.02
N GLU A 114 -10.57 -4.75 -14.70
CA GLU A 114 -11.35 -3.98 -13.75
C GLU A 114 -10.56 -2.80 -13.13
N LEU A 115 -9.42 -2.44 -13.73
CA LEU A 115 -8.52 -1.34 -13.34
C LEU A 115 -7.98 -1.48 -11.90
N VAL A 116 -7.96 -2.68 -11.36
CA VAL A 116 -7.49 -2.96 -10.00
C VAL A 116 -6.02 -3.35 -10.02
N THR A 117 -5.19 -2.51 -9.41
CA THR A 117 -3.75 -2.76 -9.30
C THR A 117 -3.47 -3.81 -8.21
N TYR A 118 -4.02 -3.63 -7.01
CA TYR A 118 -3.83 -4.57 -5.87
C TYR A 118 -4.95 -4.45 -4.84
N GLY A 119 -4.93 -5.30 -3.80
CA GLY A 119 -5.79 -5.21 -2.62
C GLY A 119 -7.28 -5.43 -2.90
N GLU A 120 -7.62 -6.30 -3.84
CA GLU A 120 -8.97 -6.67 -4.26
C GLU A 120 -9.79 -5.52 -4.91
N THR A 121 -9.59 -4.28 -4.47
CA THR A 121 -10.39 -3.12 -4.89
C THR A 121 -9.59 -1.84 -5.16
N GLY A 122 -8.27 -1.84 -4.98
CA GLY A 122 -7.41 -0.68 -5.19
C GLY A 122 -7.26 -0.32 -6.67
N GLN A 123 -7.90 0.78 -7.12
CA GLN A 123 -8.06 1.13 -8.52
C GLN A 123 -7.28 2.39 -8.93
N VAL A 124 -6.79 2.39 -10.16
CA VAL A 124 -6.23 3.57 -10.85
C VAL A 124 -7.31 4.62 -11.09
N CYS A 125 -8.47 4.19 -11.55
CA CYS A 125 -9.73 4.93 -11.71
C CYS A 125 -10.87 3.92 -11.81
N GLN A 126 -12.13 4.38 -11.88
CA GLN A 126 -13.29 3.50 -11.75
C GLN A 126 -13.64 2.73 -13.04
N ASN A 127 -13.41 3.35 -14.22
CA ASN A 127 -13.84 2.79 -15.51
C ASN A 127 -12.94 3.23 -16.66
N TRP A 128 -13.09 2.57 -17.81
CA TRP A 128 -12.24 2.78 -18.98
C TRP A 128 -12.54 4.11 -19.71
N MET A 129 -13.73 4.71 -19.52
CA MET A 129 -14.02 6.05 -20.02
C MET A 129 -13.14 7.09 -19.30
N GLN A 130 -13.05 6.99 -17.97
CA GLN A 130 -12.15 7.83 -17.17
C GLN A 130 -10.70 7.66 -17.59
N TYR A 131 -10.21 6.42 -17.73
CA TYR A 131 -8.85 6.13 -18.22
C TYR A 131 -8.56 6.86 -19.54
N ARG A 132 -9.47 6.76 -20.53
CA ARG A 132 -9.30 7.40 -21.83
C ARG A 132 -9.22 8.93 -21.71
N LEU A 133 -10.08 9.53 -20.93
CA LEU A 133 -10.11 10.99 -20.72
C LEU A 133 -8.88 11.47 -19.94
N ILE A 134 -8.47 10.75 -18.90
CA ILE A 134 -7.24 11.05 -18.13
C ILE A 134 -6.04 11.06 -19.08
N LYS A 135 -5.87 10.03 -19.92
CA LYS A 135 -4.77 9.98 -20.90
C LYS A 135 -4.81 11.17 -21.86
N GLN A 136 -5.99 11.54 -22.41
CA GLN A 136 -6.14 12.71 -23.28
C GLN A 136 -5.78 14.02 -22.56
N TYR A 137 -6.20 14.20 -21.32
CA TYR A 137 -5.81 15.37 -20.52
C TYR A 137 -4.31 15.43 -20.28
N LEU A 138 -3.67 14.30 -19.97
CA LEU A 138 -2.21 14.23 -19.77
C LEU A 138 -1.43 14.54 -21.08
N GLU A 139 -1.97 14.21 -22.25
CA GLU A 139 -1.35 14.56 -23.54
C GLU A 139 -1.36 16.08 -23.82
N ILE A 140 -2.38 16.80 -23.37
CA ILE A 140 -2.50 18.25 -23.63
C ILE A 140 -2.12 19.12 -22.43
N LEU A 141 -1.80 18.51 -21.28
CA LEU A 141 -1.38 19.20 -20.05
C LEU A 141 -0.12 20.02 -20.29
N THR A 142 -0.15 21.29 -19.91
CA THR A 142 0.98 22.22 -19.99
C THR A 142 1.58 22.50 -18.60
N ASN A 143 2.73 23.17 -18.58
CA ASN A 143 3.38 23.60 -17.32
C ASN A 143 2.63 24.72 -16.58
N GLU A 144 1.63 25.31 -17.19
CA GLU A 144 0.76 26.34 -16.57
C GLU A 144 -0.63 25.82 -16.21
N GLN A 145 -0.80 24.50 -16.14
CA GLN A 145 -2.09 23.88 -15.84
C GLN A 145 -1.93 22.78 -14.77
N THR A 146 -3.02 22.52 -14.06
CA THR A 146 -3.18 21.38 -13.15
C THR A 146 -4.38 20.57 -13.59
N LEU A 147 -4.22 19.29 -13.78
CA LEU A 147 -5.29 18.31 -13.93
C LEU A 147 -5.85 17.96 -12.55
N VAL A 148 -7.14 18.15 -12.35
CA VAL A 148 -7.85 17.81 -11.11
C VAL A 148 -8.67 16.55 -11.32
N ILE A 149 -8.49 15.58 -10.43
CA ILE A 149 -9.17 14.28 -10.46
C ILE A 149 -9.82 14.02 -9.10
N GLU A 150 -11.11 13.75 -9.14
CA GLU A 150 -11.92 13.40 -7.96
C GLU A 150 -12.51 12.01 -8.13
N SER A 151 -12.11 11.06 -7.28
CA SER A 151 -12.56 9.66 -7.34
C SER A 151 -12.50 9.07 -8.75
N GLY A 152 -11.40 9.29 -9.46
CA GLY A 152 -11.20 8.85 -10.84
C GLY A 152 -11.83 9.75 -11.91
N HIS A 153 -12.72 10.70 -11.55
CA HIS A 153 -13.32 11.64 -12.49
C HIS A 153 -12.34 12.76 -12.86
N PRO A 154 -11.92 12.88 -14.12
CA PRO A 154 -11.13 14.04 -14.55
C PRO A 154 -12.02 15.26 -14.68
N LEU A 155 -11.96 16.15 -13.69
CA LEU A 155 -12.78 17.36 -13.68
C LEU A 155 -12.31 18.39 -14.70
N GLY A 156 -11.03 18.36 -15.10
CA GLY A 156 -10.48 19.23 -16.14
C GLY A 156 -9.13 19.83 -15.81
N LEU A 157 -8.65 20.66 -16.73
CA LEU A 157 -7.42 21.42 -16.58
C LEU A 157 -7.72 22.83 -16.06
N PHE A 158 -7.04 23.22 -15.00
CA PHE A 158 -7.16 24.53 -14.39
C PHE A 158 -5.85 25.31 -14.52
N ARG A 159 -5.93 26.62 -14.75
CA ARG A 159 -4.74 27.47 -14.78
C ARG A 159 -3.95 27.35 -13.47
N SER A 160 -2.65 27.24 -13.60
CA SER A 160 -1.74 27.04 -12.49
C SER A 160 -0.40 27.77 -12.75
N LYS A 161 0.64 27.41 -12.02
CA LYS A 161 2.00 27.94 -12.13
C LYS A 161 2.97 26.80 -12.35
N PRO A 162 4.16 27.03 -12.94
CA PRO A 162 5.19 26.00 -13.10
C PRO A 162 5.59 25.28 -11.80
N ASP A 163 5.55 26.00 -10.68
CA ASP A 163 5.90 25.46 -9.34
C ASP A 163 4.72 24.84 -8.59
N ALA A 164 3.56 24.70 -9.22
CA ALA A 164 2.40 24.00 -8.65
C ALA A 164 2.31 22.57 -9.16
N PRO A 165 1.58 21.67 -8.48
CA PRO A 165 1.32 20.32 -8.98
C PRO A 165 0.70 20.30 -10.38
N ARG A 166 1.20 19.40 -11.21
CA ARG A 166 0.58 19.11 -12.53
C ARG A 166 -0.68 18.27 -12.38
N VAL A 167 -0.78 17.46 -11.30
CA VAL A 167 -1.95 16.62 -11.03
C VAL A 167 -2.29 16.67 -9.53
N ILE A 168 -3.57 16.84 -9.24
CA ILE A 168 -4.15 16.72 -7.89
C ILE A 168 -5.21 15.63 -7.91
N ILE A 169 -5.07 14.63 -7.03
CA ILE A 169 -5.98 13.50 -6.94
C ILE A 169 -6.55 13.40 -5.53
N THR A 170 -7.88 13.23 -5.44
CA THR A 170 -8.53 12.81 -4.20
C THR A 170 -9.44 11.61 -4.48
N ASN A 171 -9.44 10.62 -3.59
CA ASN A 171 -10.25 9.42 -3.78
C ASN A 171 -11.07 9.11 -2.52
N SER A 172 -12.39 9.00 -2.70
CA SER A 172 -13.36 8.56 -1.68
C SER A 172 -13.27 9.33 -0.36
N MET A 173 -13.00 10.63 -0.42
CA MET A 173 -12.98 11.50 0.77
C MET A 173 -14.41 11.74 1.25
N MET A 174 -15.00 10.73 1.86
CA MET A 174 -16.41 10.72 2.28
C MET A 174 -16.63 11.61 3.50
N VAL A 175 -17.77 12.27 3.56
CA VAL A 175 -18.21 13.02 4.74
C VAL A 175 -18.54 12.04 5.86
N GLY A 176 -18.11 12.33 7.10
CA GLY A 176 -18.11 11.40 8.21
C GLY A 176 -19.38 10.60 8.47
N LEU A 177 -20.57 11.18 8.22
CA LEU A 177 -21.86 10.48 8.32
C LEU A 177 -21.96 9.26 7.37
N PHE A 178 -21.27 9.33 6.23
CA PHE A 178 -21.28 8.33 5.16
C PHE A 178 -19.94 7.59 5.05
N ASP A 179 -18.98 7.89 5.92
CA ASP A 179 -17.63 7.31 5.88
C ASP A 179 -17.60 5.93 6.52
N ASN A 180 -18.23 4.98 5.82
CA ASN A 180 -18.28 3.58 6.19
C ASN A 180 -18.34 2.69 4.95
N GLN A 181 -18.00 1.41 5.11
CA GLN A 181 -17.90 0.45 4.01
C GLN A 181 -19.21 0.27 3.24
N LYS A 182 -20.35 0.28 3.93
CA LYS A 182 -21.66 0.06 3.30
C LYS A 182 -22.04 1.22 2.36
N ASP A 183 -21.93 2.46 2.83
CA ASP A 183 -22.26 3.64 2.01
C ASP A 183 -21.25 3.82 0.88
N TRP A 184 -19.96 3.52 1.15
CA TRP A 184 -18.95 3.49 0.11
C TRP A 184 -19.27 2.48 -0.99
N HIS A 185 -19.73 1.27 -0.63
CA HIS A 185 -20.08 0.24 -1.61
C HIS A 185 -21.19 0.69 -2.55
N ILE A 186 -22.23 1.32 -2.01
CA ILE A 186 -23.32 1.93 -2.80
C ILE A 186 -22.77 3.03 -3.72
N ALA A 187 -21.94 3.92 -3.19
CA ALA A 187 -21.32 4.99 -3.96
C ALA A 187 -20.43 4.45 -5.10
N ALA A 188 -19.69 3.37 -4.85
CA ALA A 188 -18.86 2.72 -5.86
C ALA A 188 -19.71 2.05 -6.97
N GLN A 189 -20.84 1.42 -6.64
CA GLN A 189 -21.78 0.87 -7.62
C GLN A 189 -22.39 1.99 -8.49
N MET A 190 -22.69 3.14 -7.91
CA MET A 190 -23.19 4.30 -8.64
C MET A 190 -22.11 5.03 -9.47
N GLY A 191 -20.84 4.58 -9.43
CA GLY A 191 -19.76 5.26 -10.13
C GLY A 191 -19.39 6.61 -9.51
N VAL A 192 -19.54 6.77 -8.18
CA VAL A 192 -19.23 7.99 -7.44
C VAL A 192 -17.90 7.91 -6.73
N ALA A 193 -17.58 6.78 -6.12
CA ALA A 193 -16.40 6.60 -5.28
C ALA A 193 -15.37 5.67 -5.92
N ASN A 194 -14.09 6.07 -5.88
CA ASN A 194 -12.94 5.25 -6.29
C ASN A 194 -12.12 4.84 -5.07
N TYR A 195 -11.95 3.54 -4.83
CA TYR A 195 -11.01 3.10 -3.81
C TYR A 195 -9.58 3.22 -4.32
N GLY A 196 -9.00 4.40 -4.12
CA GLY A 196 -7.68 4.72 -4.64
C GLY A 196 -6.55 3.87 -4.04
N GLN A 197 -6.73 3.35 -2.85
CA GLN A 197 -5.79 2.53 -2.09
C GLN A 197 -4.33 2.92 -2.36
N MET A 198 -3.86 4.01 -1.74
CA MET A 198 -2.45 4.43 -1.77
C MET A 198 -1.91 4.61 -3.20
N THR A 199 -0.84 3.90 -3.55
CA THR A 199 -0.14 4.05 -4.84
C THR A 199 -0.91 3.53 -6.05
N ALA A 200 -1.99 2.77 -5.88
CA ALA A 200 -2.88 2.41 -6.98
C ALA A 200 -3.60 3.66 -7.51
N GLY A 201 -4.33 4.36 -6.66
CA GLY A 201 -5.05 5.58 -7.03
C GLY A 201 -4.17 6.82 -7.17
N GLY A 202 -2.98 6.82 -6.58
CA GLY A 202 -1.95 7.85 -6.76
C GLY A 202 -0.99 7.57 -7.91
N TRP A 203 -1.17 6.49 -8.63
CA TRP A 203 -0.39 6.06 -9.82
C TRP A 203 1.11 5.85 -9.57
N MET A 204 1.53 5.64 -8.33
CA MET A 204 2.95 5.51 -7.97
C MET A 204 3.37 4.07 -7.62
N TYR A 205 2.58 3.06 -7.98
CA TYR A 205 2.93 1.67 -7.76
C TYR A 205 4.04 1.21 -8.71
N ILE A 206 5.10 0.64 -8.15
CA ILE A 206 6.28 0.18 -8.90
C ILE A 206 6.37 -1.34 -9.02
N GLY A 207 5.25 -2.03 -8.80
CA GLY A 207 5.23 -3.47 -8.67
C GLY A 207 5.52 -3.94 -7.24
N PRO A 208 5.61 -5.24 -7.03
CA PRO A 208 5.65 -5.84 -5.69
C PRO A 208 6.95 -5.61 -4.91
N GLN A 209 8.02 -5.08 -5.51
CA GLN A 209 9.29 -4.86 -4.79
C GLN A 209 9.15 -3.89 -3.61
N GLY A 210 8.17 -2.96 -3.65
CA GLY A 210 7.93 -2.04 -2.53
C GLY A 210 7.55 -2.77 -1.25
N ILE A 211 6.62 -3.71 -1.35
CA ILE A 211 6.21 -4.52 -0.20
C ILE A 211 7.27 -5.59 0.16
N VAL A 212 8.08 -6.06 -0.80
CA VAL A 212 9.23 -6.94 -0.48
C VAL A 212 10.18 -6.22 0.47
N HIS A 213 10.53 -4.96 0.17
CA HIS A 213 11.41 -4.16 1.03
C HIS A 213 10.78 -3.86 2.39
N GLY A 214 9.50 -3.48 2.42
CA GLY A 214 8.77 -3.27 3.68
C GLY A 214 8.72 -4.51 4.56
N THR A 215 8.43 -5.68 3.97
CA THR A 215 8.42 -6.95 4.68
C THR A 215 9.82 -7.37 5.15
N PHE A 216 10.84 -7.20 4.30
CA PHE A 216 12.24 -7.44 4.66
C PHE A 216 12.64 -6.63 5.91
N ASN A 217 12.39 -5.32 5.91
CA ASN A 217 12.69 -4.47 7.07
C ASN A 217 11.88 -4.86 8.30
N THR A 218 10.60 -5.19 8.14
CA THR A 218 9.74 -5.62 9.25
C THR A 218 10.29 -6.90 9.89
N LEU A 219 10.62 -7.90 9.11
CA LEU A 219 11.13 -9.19 9.61
C LEU A 219 12.48 -9.05 10.29
N LEU A 220 13.43 -8.33 9.69
CA LEU A 220 14.76 -8.10 10.32
C LEU A 220 14.62 -7.37 11.65
N ASN A 221 13.84 -6.29 11.72
CA ASN A 221 13.69 -5.54 12.95
C ASN A 221 12.86 -6.31 13.99
N ALA A 222 11.87 -7.12 13.59
CA ALA A 222 11.18 -8.04 14.48
C ALA A 222 12.16 -9.06 15.11
N GLY A 223 13.02 -9.65 14.29
CA GLY A 223 14.05 -10.59 14.77
C GLY A 223 15.03 -9.93 15.73
N ARG A 224 15.54 -8.76 15.40
CA ARG A 224 16.44 -7.99 16.28
C ARG A 224 15.79 -7.67 17.61
N LYS A 225 14.58 -7.17 17.58
CA LYS A 225 13.85 -6.72 18.77
C LYS A 225 13.28 -7.85 19.63
N LYS A 226 12.78 -8.91 19.02
CA LYS A 226 12.03 -9.97 19.72
C LYS A 226 12.80 -11.27 19.89
N LEU A 227 13.71 -11.59 18.98
CA LEU A 227 14.52 -12.80 19.05
C LEU A 227 15.96 -12.52 19.49
N GLY A 228 16.33 -11.25 19.70
CA GLY A 228 17.67 -10.86 20.16
C GLY A 228 18.76 -11.03 19.10
N ILE A 229 18.42 -11.01 17.82
CA ILE A 229 19.38 -11.16 16.73
C ILE A 229 20.27 -9.90 16.67
N PRO A 230 21.61 -10.04 16.61
CA PRO A 230 22.51 -8.91 16.45
C PRO A 230 22.25 -8.11 15.16
N GLN A 231 22.59 -6.81 15.17
CA GLN A 231 22.35 -5.88 14.06
C GLN A 231 23.05 -6.26 12.74
N ASP A 232 24.14 -7.01 12.82
CA ASP A 232 24.94 -7.47 11.70
C ASP A 232 24.58 -8.90 11.23
N GLN A 233 23.57 -9.52 11.84
CA GLN A 233 23.07 -10.84 11.49
C GLN A 233 21.66 -10.79 10.90
N ASP A 234 21.27 -11.89 10.27
CA ASP A 234 19.98 -12.13 9.63
C ASP A 234 19.14 -13.21 10.35
N LEU A 235 18.01 -13.59 9.78
CA LEU A 235 17.05 -14.52 10.37
C LEU A 235 17.36 -16.02 10.12
N ARG A 236 18.57 -16.38 9.75
CA ARG A 236 18.94 -17.80 9.52
C ARG A 236 18.75 -18.66 10.76
N GLY A 237 18.00 -19.75 10.58
CA GLY A 237 17.63 -20.66 11.66
C GLY A 237 16.33 -20.28 12.38
N HIS A 238 15.57 -19.29 11.88
CA HIS A 238 14.27 -18.89 12.41
C HIS A 238 13.14 -19.10 11.41
N LEU A 239 11.93 -19.40 11.92
CA LEU A 239 10.74 -19.68 11.14
C LEU A 239 9.76 -18.50 11.17
N PHE A 240 9.40 -18.02 9.98
CA PHE A 240 8.31 -17.10 9.75
C PHE A 240 7.13 -17.82 9.10
N VAL A 241 5.93 -17.67 9.68
CA VAL A 241 4.67 -18.20 9.10
C VAL A 241 3.69 -17.04 8.85
N SER A 242 3.02 -17.08 7.71
CA SER A 242 1.98 -16.09 7.36
C SER A 242 1.03 -16.64 6.31
N SER A 243 0.15 -15.80 5.80
CA SER A 243 -0.83 -16.15 4.77
C SER A 243 -0.93 -15.11 3.67
N GLY A 244 -1.41 -15.55 2.51
CA GLY A 244 -1.65 -14.75 1.32
C GLY A 244 -0.45 -14.67 0.37
N LEU A 245 -0.74 -14.90 -0.93
CA LEU A 245 0.21 -14.75 -2.05
C LEU A 245 -0.33 -13.85 -3.15
N GLY A 246 -1.25 -12.94 -2.79
CA GLY A 246 -1.86 -11.98 -3.70
C GLY A 246 -0.91 -10.89 -4.20
N GLY A 247 -1.46 -9.74 -4.58
CA GLY A 247 -0.68 -8.62 -5.11
C GLY A 247 0.37 -8.09 -4.11
N MET A 248 -0.04 -7.80 -2.89
CA MET A 248 0.84 -7.31 -1.83
C MET A 248 1.44 -8.46 -1.02
N SER A 249 0.61 -9.37 -0.52
CA SER A 249 1.04 -10.49 0.32
C SER A 249 2.01 -11.46 -0.37
N GLY A 250 1.97 -11.54 -1.69
CA GLY A 250 2.88 -12.39 -2.48
C GLY A 250 4.36 -12.02 -2.38
N ALA A 251 4.68 -10.87 -1.79
CA ALA A 251 6.05 -10.44 -1.51
C ALA A 251 6.68 -11.15 -0.30
N GLN A 252 5.88 -11.70 0.61
CA GLN A 252 6.36 -12.25 1.88
C GLN A 252 7.41 -13.36 1.73
N PRO A 253 7.22 -14.40 0.87
CA PRO A 253 8.20 -15.46 0.76
C PRO A 253 9.56 -14.96 0.25
N LYS A 254 9.54 -14.03 -0.72
CA LYS A 254 10.76 -13.40 -1.24
C LYS A 254 11.48 -12.57 -0.19
N ALA A 255 10.74 -11.75 0.54
CA ALA A 255 11.28 -10.92 1.63
C ALA A 255 11.87 -11.76 2.76
N ALA A 256 11.21 -12.86 3.13
CA ALA A 256 11.68 -13.76 4.17
C ALA A 256 13.01 -14.41 3.79
N VAL A 257 13.15 -14.87 2.54
CA VAL A 257 14.41 -15.45 2.04
C VAL A 257 15.53 -14.41 2.04
N ILE A 258 15.26 -13.18 1.58
CA ILE A 258 16.27 -12.09 1.60
C ILE A 258 16.66 -11.75 3.05
N ALA A 259 15.72 -11.79 3.99
CA ALA A 259 15.98 -11.60 5.41
C ALA A 259 16.67 -12.81 6.09
N GLY A 260 16.87 -13.91 5.37
CA GLY A 260 17.53 -15.11 5.88
C GLY A 260 16.60 -16.15 6.54
N ALA A 261 15.29 -15.94 6.58
CA ALA A 261 14.35 -16.82 7.28
C ALA A 261 13.97 -18.07 6.46
N ALA A 262 13.62 -19.14 7.17
CA ALA A 262 12.73 -20.16 6.64
C ALA A 262 11.29 -19.63 6.73
N SER A 263 10.47 -19.80 5.67
CA SER A 263 9.10 -19.29 5.66
C SER A 263 8.09 -20.27 5.09
N ILE A 264 6.90 -20.30 5.71
CA ILE A 264 5.74 -21.02 5.19
C ILE A 264 4.60 -20.01 5.02
N ILE A 265 4.11 -19.86 3.77
CA ILE A 265 3.03 -18.94 3.46
C ILE A 265 1.83 -19.75 2.97
N ALA A 266 0.72 -19.70 3.69
CA ALA A 266 -0.52 -20.37 3.31
C ALA A 266 -1.27 -19.56 2.24
N GLU A 267 -1.77 -20.23 1.22
CA GLU A 267 -2.60 -19.64 0.15
C GLU A 267 -3.63 -20.65 -0.32
N VAL A 268 -4.88 -20.21 -0.47
CA VAL A 268 -6.00 -21.06 -0.91
C VAL A 268 -6.22 -21.03 -2.43
N ASP A 269 -5.69 -20.02 -3.12
CA ASP A 269 -5.78 -19.85 -4.57
C ASP A 269 -4.51 -20.39 -5.25
N SER A 270 -4.63 -21.57 -5.87
CA SER A 270 -3.53 -22.21 -6.59
C SER A 270 -2.93 -21.34 -7.70
N SER A 271 -3.72 -20.46 -8.31
CA SER A 271 -3.25 -19.57 -9.37
C SER A 271 -2.28 -18.51 -8.85
N ARG A 272 -2.47 -18.03 -7.60
CA ARG A 272 -1.54 -17.13 -6.91
C ARG A 272 -0.23 -17.84 -6.58
N ILE A 273 -0.33 -19.09 -6.09
CA ILE A 273 0.86 -19.93 -5.81
C ILE A 273 1.68 -20.12 -7.09
N GLN A 274 1.05 -20.53 -8.20
CA GLN A 274 1.72 -20.73 -9.48
C GLN A 274 2.40 -19.45 -9.98
N THR A 275 1.74 -18.30 -9.84
CA THR A 275 2.32 -17.01 -10.21
C THR A 275 3.60 -16.73 -9.43
N ARG A 276 3.60 -16.89 -8.11
CA ARG A 276 4.79 -16.61 -7.28
C ARG A 276 5.88 -17.66 -7.45
N HIS A 277 5.53 -18.91 -7.68
CA HIS A 277 6.47 -19.97 -7.98
C HIS A 277 7.16 -19.74 -9.34
N SER A 278 6.40 -19.40 -10.39
CA SER A 278 6.98 -19.10 -11.72
C SER A 278 7.88 -17.84 -11.71
N GLN A 279 7.60 -16.88 -10.85
CA GLN A 279 8.46 -15.71 -10.62
C GLN A 279 9.73 -16.04 -9.79
N GLY A 280 9.85 -17.26 -9.26
CA GLY A 280 10.96 -17.65 -8.37
C GLY A 280 10.89 -16.99 -6.98
N TRP A 281 9.72 -16.55 -6.54
CA TRP A 281 9.50 -15.94 -5.23
C TRP A 281 9.11 -16.95 -4.17
N VAL A 282 8.50 -18.05 -4.60
CA VAL A 282 8.27 -19.27 -3.81
C VAL A 282 9.15 -20.37 -4.40
N GLN A 283 9.93 -21.06 -3.55
CA GLN A 283 10.84 -22.11 -3.97
C GLN A 283 10.17 -23.49 -3.98
N HIS A 284 9.31 -23.77 -3.00
CA HIS A 284 8.63 -25.05 -2.85
C HIS A 284 7.12 -24.87 -2.66
N VAL A 285 6.36 -25.83 -3.14
CA VAL A 285 4.90 -25.86 -3.03
C VAL A 285 4.49 -27.24 -2.49
N THR A 286 3.62 -27.28 -1.50
CA THR A 286 3.04 -28.52 -0.97
C THR A 286 1.62 -28.30 -0.47
N GLU A 287 0.80 -29.36 -0.49
CA GLU A 287 -0.54 -29.42 0.14
C GLU A 287 -0.49 -30.15 1.50
N ASP A 288 0.66 -30.72 1.86
CA ASP A 288 0.87 -31.45 3.11
C ASP A 288 1.49 -30.54 4.18
N LYS A 289 0.74 -30.33 5.26
CA LYS A 289 1.17 -29.51 6.42
C LYS A 289 2.42 -30.08 7.08
N ALA A 290 2.50 -31.40 7.25
CA ALA A 290 3.65 -32.04 7.88
C ALA A 290 4.91 -31.90 7.02
N GLU A 291 4.78 -32.02 5.71
CA GLU A 291 5.88 -31.81 4.75
C GLU A 291 6.36 -30.36 4.77
N ALA A 292 5.43 -29.37 4.79
CA ALA A 292 5.80 -27.96 4.87
C ALA A 292 6.66 -27.64 6.08
N PHE A 293 6.26 -28.11 7.26
CA PHE A 293 7.05 -27.90 8.48
C PHE A 293 8.33 -28.70 8.51
N ARG A 294 8.34 -29.93 7.98
CA ARG A 294 9.57 -30.74 7.87
C ARG A 294 10.64 -30.03 7.01
N MET A 295 10.26 -29.56 5.82
CA MET A 295 11.18 -28.82 4.94
C MET A 295 11.71 -27.55 5.63
N ALA A 296 10.85 -26.79 6.31
CA ALA A 296 11.26 -25.59 7.03
C ALA A 296 12.25 -25.92 8.17
N GLN A 297 11.98 -26.96 8.98
CA GLN A 297 12.85 -27.38 10.08
C GLN A 297 14.22 -27.90 9.59
N GLU A 298 14.25 -28.64 8.51
CA GLU A 298 15.50 -29.09 7.88
C GLU A 298 16.36 -27.90 7.42
N ALA A 299 15.75 -26.92 6.75
CA ALA A 299 16.42 -25.71 6.31
C ALA A 299 16.94 -24.86 7.50
N MET A 300 16.13 -24.73 8.57
CA MET A 300 16.56 -24.06 9.80
C MET A 300 17.78 -24.71 10.44
N GLN A 301 17.87 -26.05 10.48
CA GLN A 301 19.00 -26.79 11.05
C GLN A 301 20.29 -26.48 10.30
N VAL A 302 20.26 -26.38 8.98
CA VAL A 302 21.43 -26.05 8.16
C VAL A 302 21.60 -24.55 7.93
N ARG A 303 20.71 -23.73 8.54
CA ARG A 303 20.70 -22.25 8.44
C ARG A 303 20.59 -21.75 7.00
N GLU A 304 19.84 -22.45 6.16
CA GLU A 304 19.52 -22.02 4.79
C GLU A 304 18.15 -21.34 4.75
N PRO A 305 18.03 -20.16 4.11
CA PRO A 305 16.73 -19.53 3.91
C PRO A 305 15.92 -20.29 2.85
N ILE A 306 14.63 -20.49 3.13
CA ILE A 306 13.72 -21.21 2.24
C ILE A 306 12.33 -20.55 2.24
N SER A 307 11.65 -20.60 1.09
CA SER A 307 10.25 -20.20 0.99
C SER A 307 9.37 -21.34 0.51
N ILE A 308 8.34 -21.64 1.28
CA ILE A 308 7.39 -22.73 1.04
C ILE A 308 5.99 -22.14 0.94
N ALA A 309 5.28 -22.38 -0.15
CA ALA A 309 3.85 -22.14 -0.22
C ALA A 309 3.10 -23.41 0.23
N TYR A 310 2.28 -23.25 1.25
CA TYR A 310 1.31 -24.26 1.62
C TYR A 310 -0.01 -23.98 0.91
N HIS A 311 -0.45 -24.86 0.02
CA HIS A 311 -1.75 -24.76 -0.65
C HIS A 311 -2.85 -25.23 0.30
N GLY A 312 -3.42 -24.30 1.02
CA GLY A 312 -4.47 -24.56 2.00
C GLY A 312 -4.76 -23.36 2.91
N ASN A 313 -5.68 -23.57 3.85
CA ASN A 313 -6.09 -22.52 4.76
C ASN A 313 -5.07 -22.35 5.90
N ILE A 314 -4.76 -21.08 6.23
CA ILE A 314 -3.81 -20.76 7.31
C ILE A 314 -4.24 -21.31 8.66
N VAL A 315 -5.53 -21.29 8.97
CA VAL A 315 -6.03 -21.79 10.28
C VAL A 315 -5.71 -23.27 10.43
N ASP A 316 -5.94 -24.09 9.38
CA ASP A 316 -5.61 -25.51 9.40
C ASP A 316 -4.12 -25.77 9.56
N LEU A 317 -3.26 -24.90 8.99
CA LEU A 317 -1.79 -24.97 9.14
C LEU A 317 -1.38 -24.66 10.58
N LEU A 318 -1.96 -23.60 11.17
CA LEU A 318 -1.63 -23.18 12.55
C LEU A 318 -2.16 -24.17 13.59
N GLU A 319 -3.38 -24.71 13.42
CA GLU A 319 -3.92 -25.76 14.29
C GLU A 319 -3.06 -27.04 14.23
N PHE A 320 -2.52 -27.39 13.07
CA PHE A 320 -1.56 -28.49 12.96
C PHE A 320 -0.27 -28.19 13.74
N ALA A 321 0.28 -26.98 13.60
CA ALA A 321 1.50 -26.59 14.32
C ALA A 321 1.28 -26.61 15.84
N GLU A 322 0.15 -26.12 16.33
CA GLU A 322 -0.23 -26.15 17.75
C GLU A 322 -0.33 -27.59 18.26
N ALA A 323 -1.07 -28.45 17.55
CA ALA A 323 -1.28 -29.85 17.93
C ALA A 323 0.03 -30.68 17.97
N GLN A 324 1.00 -30.33 17.10
CA GLN A 324 2.31 -30.98 17.04
C GLN A 324 3.39 -30.28 17.87
N ALA A 325 3.02 -29.23 18.63
CA ALA A 325 3.94 -28.39 19.42
C ALA A 325 5.13 -27.86 18.60
N ILE A 326 4.90 -27.51 17.33
CA ILE A 326 5.91 -26.94 16.45
C ILE A 326 6.13 -25.47 16.80
N ARG A 327 7.36 -25.08 17.07
CA ARG A 327 7.70 -23.70 17.36
C ARG A 327 7.68 -22.84 16.09
N ILE A 328 6.94 -21.75 16.13
CA ILE A 328 6.96 -20.66 15.16
C ILE A 328 7.57 -19.44 15.86
N ASP A 329 8.64 -18.86 15.28
CA ASP A 329 9.31 -17.70 15.89
C ASP A 329 8.55 -16.40 15.61
N LEU A 330 8.22 -16.14 14.34
CA LEU A 330 7.48 -14.96 13.88
C LEU A 330 6.21 -15.40 13.15
N LEU A 331 5.07 -14.81 13.49
CA LEU A 331 3.77 -15.10 12.89
C LEU A 331 3.08 -13.81 12.51
N SER A 332 2.48 -13.78 11.32
CA SER A 332 1.63 -12.68 10.86
C SER A 332 0.50 -13.19 9.98
N ASP A 333 -0.35 -12.27 9.49
CA ASP A 333 -1.39 -12.53 8.49
C ASP A 333 -1.44 -11.38 7.48
N GLN A 334 -1.49 -11.71 6.19
CA GLN A 334 -1.63 -10.73 5.12
C GLN A 334 -2.79 -11.06 4.14
N THR A 335 -3.83 -11.73 4.62
CA THR A 335 -5.09 -11.81 3.88
C THR A 335 -5.73 -10.42 3.75
N SER A 336 -6.61 -10.23 2.75
CA SER A 336 -7.22 -8.91 2.51
C SER A 336 -8.37 -8.61 3.49
N CYS A 337 -8.10 -8.58 4.79
CA CYS A 337 -9.12 -8.39 5.83
C CYS A 337 -9.75 -6.99 5.84
N HIS A 338 -9.18 -6.00 5.14
CA HIS A 338 -9.82 -4.72 4.87
C HIS A 338 -11.08 -4.85 3.98
N ALA A 339 -11.20 -5.97 3.27
CA ALA A 339 -12.33 -6.34 2.42
C ALA A 339 -12.79 -7.78 2.76
N VAL A 340 -12.88 -8.11 4.05
CA VAL A 340 -13.08 -9.47 4.58
C VAL A 340 -14.32 -10.14 4.00
N TYR A 341 -15.43 -9.40 3.96
CA TYR A 341 -16.70 -9.89 3.41
C TYR A 341 -16.87 -9.66 1.89
N GLU A 342 -15.89 -9.07 1.24
CA GLU A 342 -15.86 -8.89 -0.22
C GLU A 342 -14.99 -9.96 -0.92
N GLY A 343 -14.69 -11.06 -0.22
CA GLY A 343 -13.86 -12.15 -0.70
C GLY A 343 -12.38 -12.06 -0.32
N GLY A 344 -12.02 -11.10 0.53
CA GLY A 344 -10.64 -10.94 1.02
C GLY A 344 -10.18 -12.01 1.99
N TYR A 345 -11.11 -12.77 2.58
CA TYR A 345 -10.83 -13.90 3.49
C TYR A 345 -11.55 -15.16 3.00
N CYS A 346 -10.86 -16.30 2.97
CA CYS A 346 -11.47 -17.59 2.62
C CYS A 346 -11.81 -18.37 3.90
N PRO A 347 -13.09 -18.71 4.14
CA PRO A 347 -13.48 -19.50 5.28
C PRO A 347 -12.81 -20.87 5.36
N VAL A 348 -12.60 -21.36 6.57
CA VAL A 348 -12.04 -22.69 6.82
C VAL A 348 -13.04 -23.77 6.39
N GLY A 349 -12.53 -24.86 5.80
CA GLY A 349 -13.32 -26.03 5.43
C GLY A 349 -14.03 -25.93 4.09
N ILE A 350 -13.82 -24.85 3.34
CA ILE A 350 -14.30 -24.73 1.94
C ILE A 350 -13.13 -24.37 1.00
N SER A 351 -13.27 -24.78 -0.24
CA SER A 351 -12.30 -24.45 -1.30
C SER A 351 -12.44 -23.00 -1.75
N PHE A 352 -11.40 -22.50 -2.44
CA PHE A 352 -11.44 -21.18 -3.07
C PHE A 352 -12.58 -21.03 -4.09
N ALA A 353 -12.91 -22.10 -4.82
CA ALA A 353 -14.03 -22.10 -5.77
C ALA A 353 -15.38 -21.99 -5.06
N GLU A 354 -15.61 -22.79 -4.00
CA GLU A 354 -16.83 -22.72 -3.18
C GLU A 354 -16.97 -21.35 -2.51
N ARG A 355 -15.88 -20.76 -2.01
CA ARG A 355 -15.86 -19.40 -1.49
C ARG A 355 -16.38 -18.40 -2.53
N THR A 356 -15.89 -18.50 -3.77
CA THR A 356 -16.28 -17.59 -4.85
C THR A 356 -17.76 -17.75 -5.23
N GLU A 357 -18.27 -18.97 -5.23
CA GLU A 357 -19.68 -19.26 -5.47
C GLU A 357 -20.57 -18.68 -4.36
N LEU A 358 -20.21 -18.91 -3.09
CA LEU A 358 -20.94 -18.36 -1.94
C LEU A 358 -20.98 -16.83 -1.95
N LEU A 359 -19.85 -16.19 -2.27
CA LEU A 359 -19.77 -14.73 -2.36
C LEU A 359 -20.75 -14.14 -3.38
N SER A 360 -21.03 -14.89 -4.46
CA SER A 360 -21.93 -14.47 -5.53
C SER A 360 -23.39 -14.81 -5.28
N HIS A 361 -23.69 -15.90 -4.57
CA HIS A 361 -25.04 -16.48 -4.50
C HIS A 361 -25.63 -16.56 -3.09
N ASP A 362 -24.81 -16.55 -2.02
CA ASP A 362 -25.26 -16.68 -0.63
C ASP A 362 -24.35 -15.91 0.32
N MET A 363 -24.44 -14.57 0.24
CA MET A 363 -23.61 -13.65 1.01
C MET A 363 -23.78 -13.82 2.53
N ASP A 364 -24.99 -14.10 3.01
CA ASP A 364 -25.26 -14.25 4.45
C ASP A 364 -24.51 -15.47 5.00
N ARG A 365 -24.57 -16.59 4.27
CA ARG A 365 -23.82 -17.79 4.61
C ARG A 365 -22.31 -17.58 4.52
N PHE A 366 -21.87 -16.87 3.50
CA PHE A 366 -20.45 -16.52 3.35
C PHE A 366 -19.95 -15.72 4.57
N CYS A 367 -20.64 -14.66 4.97
CA CYS A 367 -20.29 -13.85 6.14
C CYS A 367 -20.26 -14.68 7.44
N LEU A 368 -21.26 -15.54 7.65
CA LEU A 368 -21.29 -16.42 8.82
C LEU A 368 -20.08 -17.36 8.89
N LEU A 369 -19.67 -17.95 7.77
CA LEU A 369 -18.51 -18.85 7.71
C LEU A 369 -17.20 -18.08 7.92
N VAL A 370 -17.11 -16.85 7.44
CA VAL A 370 -15.97 -15.96 7.67
C VAL A 370 -15.84 -15.68 9.17
N ASP A 371 -16.93 -15.28 9.85
CA ASP A 371 -16.91 -14.98 11.29
C ASP A 371 -16.47 -16.20 12.10
N GLN A 372 -17.04 -17.37 11.83
CA GLN A 372 -16.64 -18.62 12.48
C GLN A 372 -15.16 -18.94 12.29
N SER A 373 -14.63 -18.67 11.09
CA SER A 373 -13.23 -18.91 10.78
C SER A 373 -12.32 -17.92 11.47
N LEU A 374 -12.70 -16.64 11.57
CA LEU A 374 -11.96 -15.62 12.32
C LEU A 374 -11.89 -15.95 13.82
N HIS A 375 -12.96 -16.48 14.40
CA HIS A 375 -12.95 -16.98 15.79
C HIS A 375 -11.91 -18.10 15.96
N ARG A 376 -11.90 -19.11 15.08
CA ARG A 376 -10.90 -20.20 15.13
C ARG A 376 -9.48 -19.69 14.95
N HIS A 377 -9.29 -18.76 14.01
CA HIS A 377 -8.00 -18.15 13.73
C HIS A 377 -7.45 -17.42 14.97
N PHE A 378 -8.30 -16.62 15.63
CA PHE A 378 -7.94 -15.95 16.88
C PHE A 378 -7.51 -16.95 17.96
N GLU A 379 -8.28 -18.01 18.20
CA GLU A 379 -8.01 -18.98 19.25
C GLU A 379 -6.67 -19.73 19.04
N VAL A 380 -6.35 -20.11 17.79
CA VAL A 380 -5.08 -20.79 17.52
C VAL A 380 -3.88 -19.83 17.66
N ILE A 381 -3.99 -18.58 17.20
CA ILE A 381 -2.93 -17.59 17.41
C ILE A 381 -2.70 -17.34 18.90
N LYS A 382 -3.78 -17.21 19.69
CA LYS A 382 -3.69 -17.00 21.13
C LYS A 382 -2.91 -18.10 21.83
N LYS A 383 -3.12 -19.37 21.45
CA LYS A 383 -2.37 -20.53 21.97
C LYS A 383 -0.90 -20.49 21.55
N LEU A 384 -0.61 -20.20 20.29
CA LEU A 384 0.77 -20.11 19.77
C LEU A 384 1.54 -18.97 20.44
N VAL A 385 0.89 -17.81 20.63
CA VAL A 385 1.50 -16.68 21.37
C VAL A 385 1.79 -17.05 22.81
N ALA A 386 0.91 -17.78 23.49
CA ALA A 386 1.14 -18.29 24.84
C ALA A 386 2.34 -19.27 24.90
N CYS A 387 2.68 -19.93 23.79
CA CYS A 387 3.86 -20.80 23.66
C CYS A 387 5.12 -20.05 23.22
N GLY A 388 5.08 -18.71 23.08
CA GLY A 388 6.26 -17.87 22.78
C GLY A 388 6.41 -17.44 21.33
N THR A 389 5.43 -17.69 20.46
CA THR A 389 5.38 -17.13 19.11
C THR A 389 5.16 -15.62 19.20
N TYR A 390 5.93 -14.82 18.48
CA TYR A 390 5.67 -13.40 18.32
C TYR A 390 4.72 -13.16 17.15
N PHE A 391 3.51 -12.72 17.45
CA PHE A 391 2.51 -12.32 16.46
C PHE A 391 2.44 -10.80 16.30
N PHE A 392 2.33 -10.33 15.07
CA PHE A 392 2.04 -8.94 14.73
C PHE A 392 1.07 -8.86 13.54
N ASP A 393 0.11 -7.95 13.62
CA ASP A 393 -0.77 -7.62 12.48
C ASP A 393 0.02 -6.84 11.43
N TYR A 394 -0.03 -7.30 10.18
CA TYR A 394 0.70 -6.67 9.09
C TYR A 394 -0.04 -5.45 8.48
N GLY A 395 -1.05 -4.94 9.16
CA GLY A 395 -1.79 -3.72 8.74
C GLY A 395 -2.83 -3.95 7.65
N ASN A 396 -3.40 -5.15 7.63
CA ASN A 396 -4.48 -5.57 6.74
C ASN A 396 -5.87 -5.53 7.38
N SER A 397 -5.99 -4.98 8.59
CA SER A 397 -7.20 -4.97 9.44
C SER A 397 -7.61 -6.33 10.00
N PHE A 398 -6.70 -7.27 10.13
CA PHE A 398 -6.99 -8.60 10.66
C PHE A 398 -7.60 -8.55 12.08
N MET A 399 -6.96 -7.82 13.01
CA MET A 399 -7.46 -7.70 14.38
C MET A 399 -8.82 -7.00 14.44
N LYS A 400 -9.03 -5.97 13.60
CA LYS A 400 -10.33 -5.29 13.49
C LYS A 400 -11.41 -6.23 12.95
N ALA A 401 -11.08 -7.07 11.97
CA ALA A 401 -12.01 -8.06 11.42
C ALA A 401 -12.41 -9.10 12.48
N ILE A 402 -11.48 -9.58 13.31
CA ILE A 402 -11.76 -10.46 14.44
C ILE A 402 -12.69 -9.79 15.45
N TYR A 403 -12.43 -8.51 15.76
CA TYR A 403 -13.30 -7.75 16.68
C TYR A 403 -14.72 -7.58 16.11
N ASP A 404 -14.85 -7.29 14.82
CA ASP A 404 -16.14 -7.14 14.13
C ASP A 404 -16.90 -8.46 14.02
N ALA A 405 -16.19 -9.59 13.89
CA ALA A 405 -16.77 -10.93 13.95
C ALA A 405 -17.28 -11.32 15.36
N GLY A 406 -17.11 -10.44 16.36
CA GLY A 406 -17.67 -10.61 17.70
C GLY A 406 -16.68 -11.01 18.80
N VAL A 407 -15.40 -11.21 18.48
CA VAL A 407 -14.35 -11.56 19.46
C VAL A 407 -13.88 -10.28 20.17
N LYS A 408 -14.62 -9.84 21.18
CA LYS A 408 -14.32 -8.59 21.91
C LYS A 408 -13.02 -8.65 22.73
N GLU A 409 -12.60 -9.82 23.16
CA GLU A 409 -11.36 -10.01 23.92
C GLU A 409 -10.09 -9.69 23.14
N ILE A 410 -10.13 -9.52 21.81
CA ILE A 410 -9.01 -9.04 21.02
C ILE A 410 -8.70 -7.56 21.28
N SER A 411 -9.67 -6.77 21.76
CA SER A 411 -9.41 -5.38 22.18
C SER A 411 -8.73 -5.34 23.55
N ARG A 412 -7.87 -4.33 23.77
CA ARG A 412 -7.09 -4.20 25.02
C ARG A 412 -7.98 -4.05 26.26
N ASN A 413 -9.09 -3.31 26.12
CA ASN A 413 -10.02 -3.10 27.23
C ASN A 413 -11.17 -4.14 27.29
N GLY A 414 -11.27 -5.05 26.32
CA GLY A 414 -12.34 -6.06 26.22
C GLY A 414 -13.72 -5.49 25.87
N ILE A 415 -13.83 -4.21 25.57
CA ILE A 415 -15.11 -3.50 25.37
C ILE A 415 -15.20 -2.94 23.95
N ASP A 416 -14.22 -2.12 23.57
CA ASP A 416 -14.15 -1.47 22.26
C ASP A 416 -12.70 -1.44 21.72
N GLU A 417 -12.55 -1.07 20.47
CA GLU A 417 -11.25 -1.03 19.76
C GLU A 417 -10.49 0.29 19.94
N LYS A 418 -11.00 1.26 20.69
CA LYS A 418 -10.43 2.62 20.77
C LYS A 418 -9.03 2.64 21.37
N ASP A 419 -8.78 1.75 22.34
CA ASP A 419 -7.47 1.62 22.99
C ASP A 419 -6.55 0.64 22.24
N GLY A 420 -6.93 0.19 21.03
CA GLY A 420 -6.19 -0.77 20.23
C GLY A 420 -6.42 -2.22 20.62
N PHE A 421 -5.52 -3.10 20.20
CA PHE A 421 -5.66 -4.55 20.29
C PHE A 421 -4.61 -5.19 21.20
N ILE A 422 -4.87 -6.41 21.68
CA ILE A 422 -3.95 -7.14 22.57
C ILE A 422 -2.62 -7.51 21.88
N TRP A 423 -2.62 -7.66 20.55
CA TRP A 423 -1.42 -7.83 19.76
C TRP A 423 -1.09 -6.53 19.03
N PRO A 424 0.18 -6.22 18.80
CA PRO A 424 0.58 -5.01 18.11
C PRO A 424 0.38 -5.13 16.60
N SER A 425 0.18 -3.99 15.93
CA SER A 425 0.49 -3.90 14.50
C SER A 425 2.01 -3.86 14.29
N TYR A 426 2.46 -4.21 13.09
CA TYR A 426 3.88 -4.13 12.73
C TYR A 426 4.45 -2.71 12.85
N VAL A 427 3.62 -1.67 12.69
CA VAL A 427 4.05 -0.29 12.89
C VAL A 427 4.12 0.05 14.37
N GLU A 428 3.15 -0.39 15.17
CA GLU A 428 3.10 -0.07 16.59
C GLU A 428 4.37 -0.47 17.35
N ASP A 429 4.84 -1.70 17.10
CA ASP A 429 5.92 -2.29 17.89
C ASP A 429 7.25 -2.42 17.13
N ILE A 430 7.24 -2.38 15.79
CA ILE A 430 8.43 -2.60 14.98
C ILE A 430 8.79 -1.33 14.18
N MET A 431 8.00 -1.03 13.15
CA MET A 431 8.39 0.02 12.20
C MET A 431 8.31 1.43 12.78
N GLY A 432 7.36 1.70 13.67
CA GLY A 432 7.22 3.00 14.33
C GLY A 432 8.46 3.39 15.11
N PRO A 433 8.80 2.65 16.18
CA PRO A 433 9.93 2.98 17.03
C PRO A 433 11.31 2.74 16.38
N GLU A 434 11.45 1.77 15.47
CA GLU A 434 12.75 1.43 14.89
C GLU A 434 13.07 2.23 13.62
N LEU A 435 12.05 2.72 12.89
CA LEU A 435 12.21 3.41 11.61
C LEU A 435 11.51 4.77 11.55
N PHE A 436 10.19 4.84 11.73
CA PHE A 436 9.42 6.08 11.51
C PHE A 436 9.77 7.20 12.49
N ASP A 437 10.05 6.89 13.75
CA ASP A 437 10.50 7.87 14.73
C ASP A 437 11.83 8.54 14.33
N TYR A 438 12.63 7.86 13.49
CA TYR A 438 13.88 8.38 12.95
C TYR A 438 13.73 8.96 11.53
N GLY A 439 12.52 8.97 11.00
CA GLY A 439 12.24 9.48 9.66
C GLY A 439 12.50 8.47 8.52
N TYR A 440 12.90 7.24 8.81
CA TYR A 440 13.06 6.22 7.79
C TYR A 440 11.70 5.71 7.31
N GLY A 441 11.45 5.84 6.04
CA GLY A 441 10.25 5.36 5.38
C GLY A 441 10.45 5.13 3.87
N PRO A 442 9.46 4.58 3.18
CA PRO A 442 9.60 4.16 1.79
C PRO A 442 9.85 5.34 0.86
N PHE A 443 10.95 5.28 0.14
CA PHE A 443 11.37 6.21 -0.90
C PHE A 443 11.70 5.42 -2.16
N ARG A 444 11.14 5.79 -3.29
CA ARG A 444 11.26 5.03 -4.53
C ARG A 444 11.54 5.92 -5.73
N TRP A 445 12.16 5.31 -6.75
CA TRP A 445 12.35 5.94 -8.05
C TRP A 445 12.09 5.00 -9.21
N VAL A 446 11.75 5.59 -10.35
CA VAL A 446 11.51 4.91 -11.61
C VAL A 446 12.34 5.59 -12.69
N CYS A 447 13.14 4.82 -13.42
CA CYS A 447 13.88 5.30 -14.60
C CYS A 447 12.91 5.36 -15.79
N LEU A 448 12.42 6.57 -16.11
CA LEU A 448 11.39 6.79 -17.14
C LEU A 448 11.88 6.49 -18.56
N SER A 449 13.19 6.37 -18.76
CA SER A 449 13.76 5.88 -20.00
C SER A 449 13.44 4.42 -20.32
N GLY A 450 13.01 3.64 -19.30
CA GLY A 450 12.83 2.20 -19.41
C GLY A 450 14.13 1.41 -19.64
N LYS A 451 15.28 2.03 -19.44
CA LYS A 451 16.59 1.39 -19.65
C LYS A 451 17.12 0.84 -18.33
N HIS A 452 17.47 -0.43 -18.34
CA HIS A 452 18.07 -1.09 -17.18
C HIS A 452 19.41 -0.44 -16.77
N GLU A 453 20.21 0.04 -17.72
CA GLU A 453 21.47 0.72 -17.43
C GLU A 453 21.28 2.01 -16.61
N ASP A 454 20.14 2.70 -16.77
CA ASP A 454 19.81 3.87 -15.97
C ASP A 454 19.49 3.46 -14.52
N LEU A 455 18.80 2.33 -14.31
CA LEU A 455 18.57 1.78 -12.97
C LEU A 455 19.88 1.41 -12.28
N VAL A 456 20.79 0.70 -12.96
CA VAL A 456 22.11 0.34 -12.41
C VAL A 456 22.91 1.59 -11.99
N LYS A 457 22.90 2.64 -12.82
CA LYS A 457 23.58 3.91 -12.48
C LYS A 457 22.95 4.61 -11.29
N THR A 458 21.62 4.63 -11.22
CA THR A 458 20.91 5.23 -10.07
C THR A 458 21.06 4.43 -8.80
N ASP A 459 21.09 3.10 -8.87
CA ASP A 459 21.42 2.23 -7.75
C ASP A 459 22.81 2.54 -7.18
N GLN A 460 23.82 2.65 -8.04
CA GLN A 460 25.18 3.02 -7.62
C GLN A 460 25.21 4.43 -7.00
N ALA A 461 24.55 5.41 -7.62
CA ALA A 461 24.50 6.77 -7.10
C ALA A 461 23.77 6.85 -5.73
N ALA A 462 22.75 6.02 -5.50
CA ALA A 462 22.09 5.91 -4.21
C ALA A 462 23.02 5.28 -3.15
N MET A 463 23.74 4.22 -3.48
CA MET A 463 24.73 3.62 -2.56
C MET A 463 25.85 4.60 -2.20
N ASP A 464 26.31 5.43 -3.14
CA ASP A 464 27.31 6.47 -2.88
C ASP A 464 26.83 7.55 -1.90
N CYS A 465 25.52 7.74 -1.76
CA CYS A 465 24.90 8.67 -0.83
C CYS A 465 24.61 8.05 0.55
N ILE A 466 24.79 6.74 0.73
CA ILE A 466 24.47 6.02 1.96
C ILE A 466 25.76 5.66 2.71
N ASP A 467 25.91 6.13 3.95
CA ASP A 467 26.94 5.61 4.86
C ASP A 467 26.42 4.37 5.61
N PRO A 468 26.84 3.16 5.26
CA PRO A 468 26.34 1.92 5.88
C PRO A 468 26.75 1.77 7.37
N ASN A 469 27.62 2.66 7.87
CA ASN A 469 28.08 2.65 9.27
C ASN A 469 27.30 3.64 10.15
N ARG A 470 26.53 4.56 9.57
CA ARG A 470 25.77 5.56 10.31
C ARG A 470 24.69 4.91 11.19
N ARG A 471 23.94 3.92 10.62
CA ARG A 471 22.84 3.24 11.30
C ARG A 471 22.58 1.85 10.70
N GLY A 472 21.97 0.95 11.47
CA GLY A 472 21.61 -0.39 10.98
C GLY A 472 20.74 -0.35 9.73
N GLN A 473 19.77 0.56 9.66
CA GLN A 473 18.91 0.74 8.49
C GLN A 473 19.70 1.19 7.25
N ASP A 474 20.71 2.03 7.38
CA ASP A 474 21.55 2.42 6.24
C ASP A 474 22.35 1.24 5.70
N ARG A 475 22.85 0.36 6.60
CA ARG A 475 23.49 -0.90 6.20
C ARG A 475 22.52 -1.81 5.46
N ASP A 476 21.32 -1.96 5.98
CA ASP A 476 20.28 -2.78 5.35
C ASP A 476 19.92 -2.24 3.95
N ASN A 477 19.78 -0.92 3.81
CA ASN A 477 19.54 -0.26 2.53
C ASN A 477 20.70 -0.48 1.55
N TYR A 478 21.93 -0.32 2.00
CA TYR A 478 23.12 -0.54 1.17
C TYR A 478 23.18 -1.97 0.64
N ASN A 479 22.99 -2.97 1.52
CA ASN A 479 22.95 -4.37 1.15
C ASN A 479 21.79 -4.70 0.22
N TRP A 480 20.62 -4.10 0.46
CA TRP A 480 19.44 -4.26 -0.38
C TRP A 480 19.69 -3.85 -1.83
N ILE A 481 20.29 -2.67 -2.06
CA ILE A 481 20.61 -2.21 -3.42
C ILE A 481 21.71 -3.08 -4.02
N ARG A 482 22.81 -3.33 -3.29
CA ARG A 482 23.93 -4.16 -3.75
C ARG A 482 23.47 -5.51 -4.30
N ASP A 483 22.53 -6.14 -3.60
CA ASP A 483 22.06 -7.49 -3.91
C ASP A 483 20.79 -7.50 -4.78
N ALA A 484 20.32 -6.33 -5.24
CA ALA A 484 19.05 -6.18 -5.95
C ALA A 484 18.97 -6.98 -7.25
N GLU A 485 20.03 -7.01 -8.04
CA GLU A 485 20.11 -7.78 -9.29
C GLU A 485 20.04 -9.29 -9.02
N THR A 486 20.81 -9.78 -8.05
CA THR A 486 20.77 -11.18 -7.63
C THR A 486 19.38 -11.57 -7.14
N ASN A 487 18.72 -10.67 -6.45
CA ASN A 487 17.37 -10.86 -5.92
C ASN A 487 16.26 -10.69 -6.97
N ARG A 488 16.56 -10.22 -8.18
CA ARG A 488 15.59 -10.03 -9.28
C ARG A 488 14.34 -9.29 -8.82
N LEU A 489 14.53 -8.08 -8.27
CA LEU A 489 13.45 -7.35 -7.60
C LEU A 489 12.53 -6.61 -8.56
N VAL A 490 12.98 -6.29 -9.77
CA VAL A 490 12.21 -5.53 -10.77
C VAL A 490 11.08 -6.40 -11.34
N VAL A 491 9.86 -5.88 -11.28
CA VAL A 491 8.69 -6.41 -11.97
C VAL A 491 7.94 -5.22 -12.58
N GLY A 492 7.78 -5.19 -13.89
CA GLY A 492 7.22 -4.06 -14.62
C GLY A 492 8.30 -3.04 -14.99
N THR A 493 8.14 -1.79 -14.58
CA THR A 493 9.08 -0.71 -14.93
C THR A 493 10.39 -0.80 -14.15
N GLU A 494 11.47 -0.22 -14.72
CA GLU A 494 12.80 -0.14 -14.09
C GLU A 494 12.77 0.78 -12.86
N ALA A 495 12.64 0.19 -11.70
CA ALA A 495 12.39 0.90 -10.44
C ALA A 495 13.13 0.31 -9.25
N ARG A 496 13.34 1.14 -8.22
CA ARG A 496 13.91 0.75 -6.93
C ARG A 496 13.20 1.44 -5.78
N ILE A 497 13.27 0.84 -4.58
CA ILE A 497 12.79 1.38 -3.31
C ILE A 497 13.85 1.22 -2.23
N LEU A 498 13.88 2.18 -1.31
CA LEU A 498 14.59 2.14 -0.02
C LEU A 498 13.67 2.58 1.11
N TYR A 499 14.03 2.28 2.35
CA TYR A 499 13.53 3.00 3.51
C TYR A 499 14.59 4.00 3.96
N GLN A 500 14.41 5.26 3.58
CA GLN A 500 15.42 6.31 3.79
C GLN A 500 14.85 7.47 4.59
N ASP A 501 15.69 8.11 5.41
CA ASP A 501 15.36 9.29 6.20
C ASP A 501 15.32 10.59 5.36
N ALA A 502 14.93 11.69 5.99
CA ALA A 502 14.74 12.97 5.31
C ALA A 502 15.99 13.44 4.54
N GLU A 503 17.14 13.39 5.19
CA GLU A 503 18.41 13.84 4.62
C GLU A 503 18.89 12.91 3.50
N GLY A 504 18.79 11.60 3.72
CA GLY A 504 19.14 10.62 2.70
C GLY A 504 18.27 10.74 1.46
N ARG A 505 16.94 10.93 1.60
CA ARG A 505 16.04 11.20 0.48
C ARG A 505 16.44 12.45 -0.30
N LEU A 506 16.75 13.54 0.40
CA LEU A 506 17.19 14.79 -0.20
C LEU A 506 18.49 14.59 -1.01
N ASN A 507 19.50 13.97 -0.42
CA ASN A 507 20.81 13.78 -1.03
C ASN A 507 20.73 12.90 -2.29
N ILE A 508 19.99 11.79 -2.22
CA ILE A 508 19.75 10.89 -3.35
C ILE A 508 18.98 11.63 -4.46
N ALA A 509 17.90 12.33 -4.11
CA ALA A 509 17.07 13.04 -5.08
C ALA A 509 17.86 14.15 -5.83
N LEU A 510 18.65 14.95 -5.13
CA LEU A 510 19.52 15.97 -5.72
C LEU A 510 20.61 15.34 -6.60
N ARG A 511 21.19 14.21 -6.19
CA ARG A 511 22.15 13.46 -7.00
C ARG A 511 21.52 13.00 -8.30
N PHE A 512 20.33 12.42 -8.23
CA PHE A 512 19.58 11.95 -9.40
C PHE A 512 19.23 13.11 -10.35
N ASN A 513 18.71 14.22 -9.83
CA ASN A 513 18.38 15.37 -10.67
C ASN A 513 19.61 15.93 -11.39
N ARG A 514 20.79 15.96 -10.73
CA ARG A 514 22.05 16.32 -11.36
C ARG A 514 22.47 15.33 -12.45
N MET A 515 22.28 14.02 -12.25
CA MET A 515 22.56 13.00 -13.27
C MET A 515 21.69 13.19 -14.52
N VAL A 516 20.42 13.52 -14.34
CA VAL A 516 19.52 13.88 -15.45
C VAL A 516 20.01 15.13 -16.18
N ARG A 517 20.38 16.18 -15.43
CA ARG A 517 20.95 17.44 -15.97
C ARG A 517 22.18 17.19 -16.84
N ASN A 518 23.04 16.30 -16.41
CA ASN A 518 24.28 15.96 -17.10
C ASN A 518 24.06 14.98 -18.27
N GLY A 519 22.86 14.47 -18.48
CA GLY A 519 22.56 13.44 -19.48
C GLY A 519 23.15 12.06 -19.18
N GLU A 520 23.51 11.78 -17.92
CA GLU A 520 24.02 10.48 -17.47
C GLU A 520 22.93 9.41 -17.46
N VAL A 521 21.70 9.83 -17.17
CA VAL A 521 20.47 9.01 -17.19
C VAL A 521 19.32 9.82 -17.78
N GLY A 522 18.25 9.12 -18.20
CA GLY A 522 17.01 9.77 -18.60
C GLY A 522 16.22 10.34 -17.41
N PRO A 523 15.07 11.01 -17.66
CA PRO A 523 14.22 11.54 -16.60
C PRO A 523 13.83 10.45 -15.57
N ILE A 524 13.64 10.87 -14.31
CA ILE A 524 13.33 9.98 -13.21
C ILE A 524 12.01 10.43 -12.55
N MET A 525 11.14 9.47 -12.19
CA MET A 525 10.01 9.68 -11.30
C MET A 525 10.41 9.30 -9.89
N LEU A 526 10.35 10.24 -8.96
CA LEU A 526 10.39 9.94 -7.52
C LEU A 526 8.98 9.77 -6.96
N GLY A 527 8.85 8.95 -5.95
CA GLY A 527 7.64 8.79 -5.18
C GLY A 527 7.94 8.14 -3.84
N ARG A 528 6.89 7.84 -3.11
CA ARG A 528 6.96 7.00 -1.93
C ARG A 528 5.69 6.15 -1.83
N ASP A 529 5.71 5.17 -0.97
CA ASP A 529 4.47 4.54 -0.53
C ASP A 529 3.67 5.54 0.31
N HIS A 530 2.34 5.50 0.24
CA HIS A 530 1.53 6.33 1.12
C HIS A 530 1.60 5.85 2.58
N HIS A 531 1.90 4.57 2.81
CA HIS A 531 2.40 4.02 4.07
C HIS A 531 3.78 4.59 4.37
N ASP A 532 3.87 5.70 5.06
CA ASP A 532 5.11 6.42 5.34
C ASP A 532 5.02 7.20 6.65
N VAL A 533 6.13 7.80 7.03
CA VAL A 533 6.33 8.59 8.27
C VAL A 533 5.25 9.67 8.44
N SER A 534 4.93 10.41 7.37
CA SER A 534 3.92 11.49 7.37
C SER A 534 2.67 11.17 6.55
N GLY A 535 2.68 10.08 5.82
CA GLY A 535 1.72 9.86 4.73
C GLY A 535 0.37 9.34 5.18
N THR A 536 0.26 8.68 6.33
CA THR A 536 -0.95 7.96 6.72
C THR A 536 -1.30 8.21 8.18
N ASP A 537 -2.52 8.67 8.41
CA ASP A 537 -3.21 8.59 9.69
C ASP A 537 -4.08 7.33 9.69
N SER A 538 -3.73 6.36 10.52
CA SER A 538 -4.47 5.13 10.74
C SER A 538 -4.27 4.63 12.17
N PRO A 539 -5.31 4.67 13.03
CA PRO A 539 -5.18 4.26 14.43
C PRO A 539 -4.80 2.78 14.59
N PHE A 540 -5.06 1.96 13.58
CA PHE A 540 -4.77 0.52 13.60
C PHE A 540 -3.44 0.14 12.92
N ARG A 541 -2.71 1.12 12.33
CA ARG A 541 -1.47 0.85 11.62
C ARG A 541 -0.43 1.95 11.84
N GLU A 542 -0.38 3.00 10.99
CA GLU A 542 0.72 3.98 10.97
C GLU A 542 0.74 4.91 12.18
N THR A 543 -0.42 5.16 12.79
CA THR A 543 -0.51 5.99 14.01
C THR A 543 -0.83 5.19 15.26
N SER A 544 -0.75 3.85 15.20
CA SER A 544 -0.96 2.98 16.36
C SER A 544 0.07 3.13 17.47
N ASN A 545 1.26 3.69 17.16
CA ASN A 545 2.29 4.02 18.15
C ASN A 545 2.24 5.46 18.67
N ILE A 546 1.14 6.18 18.45
CA ILE A 546 0.87 7.53 18.99
C ILE A 546 -0.09 7.40 20.16
N TYR A 547 0.43 7.64 21.39
CA TYR A 547 -0.28 7.34 22.64
C TYR A 547 -0.81 8.57 23.37
N ASP A 548 -0.87 9.73 22.74
CA ASP A 548 -1.39 10.97 23.32
C ASP A 548 -2.90 11.18 23.08
N GLY A 549 -3.57 10.20 22.47
CA GLY A 549 -4.98 10.27 22.11
C GLY A 549 -5.26 10.93 20.76
N SER A 550 -4.25 11.43 20.07
CA SER A 550 -4.40 12.06 18.74
C SER A 550 -4.34 11.07 17.57
N ASN A 551 -4.09 9.80 17.84
CA ASN A 551 -4.02 8.74 16.83
C ASN A 551 -5.30 8.57 15.98
N VAL A 552 -6.43 9.11 16.44
CA VAL A 552 -7.71 9.11 15.71
C VAL A 552 -7.89 10.31 14.77
N MET A 553 -6.94 11.25 14.76
CA MET A 553 -6.99 12.44 13.92
C MET A 553 -6.30 12.19 12.58
N ALA A 554 -6.85 12.75 11.50
CA ALA A 554 -6.31 12.65 10.14
C ALA A 554 -5.54 13.91 9.68
N ASP A 555 -5.14 14.76 10.62
CA ASP A 555 -4.51 16.05 10.32
C ASP A 555 -3.15 15.89 9.65
N MET A 556 -2.36 14.89 10.05
CA MET A 556 -1.01 14.68 9.52
C MET A 556 -1.04 14.38 8.02
N ALA A 557 -1.87 13.45 7.57
CA ALA A 557 -1.99 13.09 6.15
C ALA A 557 -2.50 14.26 5.30
N VAL A 558 -3.48 15.02 5.81
CA VAL A 558 -4.00 16.23 5.14
C VAL A 558 -2.94 17.32 5.06
N GLN A 559 -2.20 17.59 6.13
CA GLN A 559 -1.11 18.56 6.14
C GLN A 559 0.03 18.14 5.23
N CYS A 560 0.38 16.85 5.21
CA CYS A 560 1.38 16.30 4.29
C CYS A 560 0.99 16.56 2.83
N PHE A 561 -0.26 16.23 2.45
CA PHE A 561 -0.82 16.49 1.12
C PHE A 561 -0.77 17.98 0.74
N ALA A 562 -1.28 18.85 1.60
CA ALA A 562 -1.29 20.29 1.38
C ALA A 562 0.12 20.87 1.28
N GLY A 563 1.03 20.44 2.15
CA GLY A 563 2.40 20.91 2.18
C GLY A 563 3.23 20.45 0.99
N ASN A 564 3.00 19.22 0.48
CA ASN A 564 3.59 18.73 -0.74
C ASN A 564 3.11 19.53 -1.97
N ALA A 565 1.80 19.85 -2.01
CA ALA A 565 1.26 20.72 -3.06
C ALA A 565 1.87 22.13 -3.02
N ALA A 566 1.97 22.73 -1.81
CA ALA A 566 2.55 24.07 -1.63
C ALA A 566 4.03 24.15 -2.01
N ARG A 567 4.75 23.03 -2.02
CA ARG A 567 6.18 22.93 -2.36
C ARG A 567 6.44 22.48 -3.80
N GLY A 568 5.39 22.28 -4.60
CA GLY A 568 5.53 22.03 -6.04
C GLY A 568 5.84 20.59 -6.42
N MET A 569 5.47 19.59 -5.60
CA MET A 569 5.51 18.19 -6.04
C MET A 569 4.67 18.02 -7.31
N SER A 570 5.16 17.24 -8.28
CA SER A 570 4.54 17.13 -9.62
C SER A 570 3.13 16.54 -9.58
N LEU A 571 2.89 15.59 -8.67
CA LEU A 571 1.60 15.00 -8.37
C LEU A 571 1.42 14.93 -6.86
N VAL A 572 0.22 15.26 -6.37
CA VAL A 572 -0.18 15.03 -4.98
C VAL A 572 -1.49 14.27 -4.93
N ALA A 573 -1.58 13.31 -4.00
CA ALA A 573 -2.73 12.45 -3.86
C ALA A 573 -3.15 12.29 -2.39
N LEU A 574 -4.47 12.25 -2.15
CA LEU A 574 -5.07 11.98 -0.85
C LEU A 574 -6.20 10.95 -1.01
N HIS A 575 -6.20 9.93 -0.16
CA HIS A 575 -7.14 8.82 -0.26
C HIS A 575 -7.75 8.48 1.09
N ASN A 576 -8.99 8.01 1.05
CA ASN A 576 -9.64 7.33 2.17
C ASN A 576 -9.37 5.83 2.10
N GLY A 577 -9.20 5.19 3.23
CA GLY A 577 -9.18 3.75 3.42
C GLY A 577 -7.80 3.10 3.44
N GLY A 578 -6.85 3.55 2.63
CA GLY A 578 -5.52 2.95 2.54
C GLY A 578 -5.56 1.43 2.43
N GLY A 579 -4.65 0.73 3.09
CA GLY A 579 -4.64 -0.74 3.18
C GLY A 579 -5.52 -1.33 4.28
N VAL A 580 -6.17 -0.48 5.10
CA VAL A 580 -6.96 -0.91 6.27
C VAL A 580 -8.48 -0.78 6.07
N GLY A 581 -8.93 -0.13 5.00
CA GLY A 581 -10.34 -0.02 4.63
C GLY A 581 -10.95 1.38 4.84
N ILE A 582 -12.06 1.62 4.16
CA ILE A 582 -12.81 2.89 4.20
C ILE A 582 -13.18 3.26 5.63
N GLY A 583 -13.01 4.54 5.98
CA GLY A 583 -13.28 5.09 7.32
C GLY A 583 -12.23 4.73 8.38
N LYS A 584 -11.18 3.99 8.02
CA LYS A 584 -10.15 3.49 8.96
C LYS A 584 -8.78 4.13 8.75
N ALA A 585 -8.59 4.88 7.67
CA ALA A 585 -7.37 5.61 7.39
C ALA A 585 -7.61 6.76 6.41
N ILE A 586 -6.81 7.81 6.55
CA ILE A 586 -6.57 8.81 5.50
C ILE A 586 -5.09 8.77 5.16
N ASN A 587 -4.76 8.72 3.88
CA ASN A 587 -3.38 8.60 3.44
C ASN A 587 -3.09 9.48 2.22
N GLY A 588 -1.87 9.98 2.14
CA GLY A 588 -1.42 10.84 1.07
C GLY A 588 -0.03 10.50 0.58
N GLY A 589 0.24 10.85 -0.65
CA GLY A 589 1.53 10.66 -1.30
C GLY A 589 1.77 11.64 -2.42
N PHE A 590 2.93 11.51 -3.05
CA PHE A 590 3.36 12.36 -4.13
C PHE A 590 4.04 11.59 -5.25
N GLY A 591 4.11 12.23 -6.42
CA GLY A 591 5.04 11.91 -7.49
C GLY A 591 5.83 13.18 -7.83
N MET A 592 7.17 13.05 -8.04
CA MET A 592 8.03 14.14 -8.43
C MET A 592 8.86 13.75 -9.64
N VAL A 593 8.69 14.47 -10.75
CA VAL A 593 9.49 14.27 -11.97
C VAL A 593 10.79 15.05 -11.88
N LEU A 594 11.91 14.36 -12.01
CA LEU A 594 13.24 14.95 -12.11
C LEU A 594 13.56 15.19 -13.59
N ASP A 595 13.62 16.47 -13.98
CA ASP A 595 13.86 16.94 -15.34
C ASP A 595 15.28 17.50 -15.54
N GLY A 596 16.09 17.49 -14.46
CA GLY A 596 17.44 18.06 -14.46
C GLY A 596 17.49 19.56 -14.21
N SER A 597 16.37 20.26 -14.06
CA SER A 597 16.35 21.71 -13.87
C SER A 597 16.76 22.13 -12.46
N GLU A 598 17.25 23.39 -12.32
CA GLU A 598 17.50 24.01 -11.01
C GLU A 598 16.20 24.23 -10.22
N ARG A 599 15.10 24.50 -10.92
CA ARG A 599 13.77 24.59 -10.30
C ARG A 599 13.44 23.33 -9.51
N VAL A 600 13.73 22.16 -10.05
CA VAL A 600 13.52 20.88 -9.36
C VAL A 600 14.45 20.75 -8.15
N ASP A 601 15.70 21.19 -8.22
CA ASP A 601 16.60 21.19 -7.05
C ASP A 601 16.01 22.02 -5.89
N GLU A 602 15.44 23.20 -6.15
CA GLU A 602 14.80 24.06 -5.13
C GLU A 602 13.57 23.40 -4.51
N ILE A 603 12.72 22.75 -5.34
CA ILE A 603 11.59 21.96 -4.85
C ILE A 603 12.06 20.84 -3.91
N LEU A 604 13.06 20.08 -4.33
CA LEU A 604 13.59 18.95 -3.56
C LEU A 604 14.14 19.37 -2.20
N ARG A 605 14.87 20.50 -2.11
CA ARG A 605 15.44 21.02 -0.85
C ARG A 605 14.38 21.28 0.23
N SER A 606 13.21 21.71 -0.18
CA SER A 606 12.09 21.98 0.74
C SER A 606 11.18 20.76 0.92
N ALA A 607 10.78 20.13 -0.17
CA ALA A 607 9.72 19.14 -0.17
C ALA A 607 10.18 17.81 0.44
N MET A 608 11.42 17.35 0.19
CA MET A 608 11.91 16.09 0.74
C MET A 608 12.03 16.14 2.27
N LEU A 609 12.49 17.25 2.84
CA LEU A 609 12.55 17.43 4.28
C LEU A 609 11.15 17.53 4.91
N TRP A 610 10.25 18.29 4.28
CA TRP A 610 8.87 18.44 4.75
C TRP A 610 8.13 17.11 4.79
N ASP A 611 8.18 16.35 3.70
CA ASP A 611 7.42 15.10 3.55
C ASP A 611 7.74 14.06 4.63
N VAL A 612 8.94 14.12 5.21
CA VAL A 612 9.35 13.23 6.29
C VAL A 612 9.17 13.88 7.65
N MET A 613 9.71 15.10 7.83
CA MET A 613 9.82 15.70 9.15
C MET A 613 8.47 16.14 9.75
N GLY A 614 7.43 16.32 8.92
CA GLY A 614 6.07 16.51 9.42
C GLY A 614 5.58 15.36 10.31
N GLY A 615 5.83 14.12 9.90
CA GLY A 615 5.47 12.93 10.66
C GLY A 615 6.38 12.68 11.87
N VAL A 616 7.67 12.97 11.75
CA VAL A 616 8.60 12.92 12.90
C VAL A 616 8.17 13.94 13.96
N ALA A 617 7.84 15.18 13.56
CA ALA A 617 7.35 16.22 14.45
C ALA A 617 6.05 15.79 15.17
N ARG A 618 5.12 15.16 14.44
CA ARG A 618 3.89 14.62 15.01
C ARG A 618 4.16 13.58 16.11
N ARG A 619 5.07 12.62 15.83
CA ARG A 619 5.48 11.60 16.81
C ARG A 619 6.26 12.20 17.97
N SER A 620 7.13 13.17 17.71
CA SER A 620 7.84 13.94 18.73
C SER A 620 6.86 14.63 19.66
N TRP A 621 5.84 15.32 19.13
CA TRP A 621 4.82 15.99 19.92
C TRP A 621 4.00 15.01 20.77
N ALA A 622 3.78 13.80 20.28
CA ALA A 622 3.16 12.71 21.03
C ALA A 622 4.07 12.09 22.11
N ARG A 623 5.29 12.61 22.27
CA ARG A 623 6.29 12.19 23.26
C ARG A 623 6.98 10.86 22.95
N ASN A 624 7.03 10.45 21.69
CA ASN A 624 7.84 9.30 21.29
C ASN A 624 9.34 9.64 21.45
N PRO A 625 10.11 8.93 22.28
CA PRO A 625 11.46 9.38 22.65
C PRO A 625 12.42 9.48 21.47
N ASN A 626 12.37 8.49 20.54
CA ASN A 626 13.23 8.48 19.36
C ASN A 626 12.89 9.65 18.41
N ALA A 627 11.61 9.96 18.22
CA ALA A 627 11.17 11.09 17.42
C ALA A 627 11.55 12.44 18.04
N MET A 628 11.50 12.54 19.38
CA MET A 628 11.98 13.74 20.09
C MET A 628 13.48 13.97 19.87
N SER A 629 14.29 12.92 19.98
CA SER A 629 15.73 13.00 19.73
C SER A 629 16.03 13.36 18.26
N THR A 630 15.27 12.77 17.32
CA THR A 630 15.39 13.08 15.89
C THR A 630 15.02 14.53 15.59
N SER A 631 13.93 15.04 16.18
CA SER A 631 13.50 16.44 16.01
C SER A 631 14.51 17.41 16.62
N ALA A 632 15.12 17.09 17.76
CA ALA A 632 16.16 17.90 18.38
C ALA A 632 17.41 18.00 17.48
N ALA A 633 17.90 16.86 16.99
CA ALA A 633 19.04 16.83 16.06
C ALA A 633 18.76 17.57 14.74
N PHE A 634 17.54 17.46 14.23
CA PHE A 634 17.12 18.20 13.04
C PHE A 634 17.12 19.73 13.29
N ASN A 635 16.62 20.20 14.44
CA ASN A 635 16.67 21.61 14.82
C ASN A 635 18.11 22.12 14.92
N GLU A 636 19.04 21.31 15.40
CA GLU A 636 20.48 21.67 15.46
C GLU A 636 21.09 21.81 14.06
N SER A 637 20.73 20.92 13.13
CA SER A 637 21.29 20.89 11.77
C SER A 637 20.66 21.92 10.83
N TYR A 638 19.38 22.23 11.01
CA TYR A 638 18.57 23.04 10.08
C TYR A 638 17.92 24.26 10.76
N GLY A 639 18.38 24.65 11.95
CA GLY A 639 17.76 25.67 12.81
C GLY A 639 17.58 27.06 12.20
N ASP A 640 18.32 27.38 11.13
CA ASP A 640 18.14 28.65 10.41
C ASP A 640 16.81 28.71 9.62
N TRP A 641 16.25 27.55 9.26
CA TRP A 641 15.06 27.42 8.42
C TRP A 641 13.91 26.65 9.05
N TYR A 642 14.21 25.80 10.03
CA TYR A 642 13.25 24.90 10.65
C TYR A 642 13.33 25.02 12.17
N HIS A 643 12.17 24.96 12.81
CA HIS A 643 12.07 24.91 14.26
C HIS A 643 10.91 24.00 14.68
N ILE A 644 11.21 22.74 14.94
CA ILE A 644 10.24 21.76 15.41
C ILE A 644 10.10 21.93 16.92
N THR A 645 8.86 22.13 17.40
CA THR A 645 8.56 22.25 18.82
C THR A 645 8.80 20.92 19.53
N LEU A 646 9.58 20.95 20.61
CA LEU A 646 9.82 19.79 21.46
C LEU A 646 8.88 19.81 22.68
N PRO A 647 8.23 18.71 23.04
CA PRO A 647 7.39 18.63 24.22
C PRO A 647 8.21 18.49 25.50
N PHE A 648 7.69 18.99 26.63
CA PHE A 648 8.18 18.65 27.95
C PHE A 648 7.55 17.32 28.42
N ILE A 649 8.34 16.52 29.13
CA ILE A 649 7.87 15.25 29.71
C ILE A 649 7.49 15.49 31.17
N PRO A 650 6.21 15.40 31.56
CA PRO A 650 5.80 15.52 32.93
C PRO A 650 6.26 14.31 33.75
N LYS A 651 6.53 14.52 35.04
CA LYS A 651 6.85 13.42 35.95
C LYS A 651 5.58 12.60 36.23
N GLU A 652 5.67 11.30 36.08
CA GLU A 652 4.52 10.37 36.23
C GLU A 652 3.92 10.48 37.64
N ASP A 653 4.74 10.50 38.68
CA ASP A 653 4.27 10.66 40.07
C ASP A 653 3.46 11.96 40.28
N LEU A 654 3.82 13.04 39.62
CA LEU A 654 3.08 14.31 39.68
C LEU A 654 1.68 14.12 39.08
N ILE A 655 1.59 13.49 37.93
CA ILE A 655 0.31 13.21 37.23
C ILE A 655 -0.58 12.34 38.10
N GLN A 656 -0.07 11.18 38.56
CA GLN A 656 -0.82 10.25 39.40
C GLN A 656 -1.30 10.87 40.72
N ASN A 657 -0.44 11.65 41.40
CA ASN A 657 -0.81 12.36 42.61
C ASN A 657 -1.88 13.42 42.36
N SER A 658 -1.79 14.16 41.26
CA SER A 658 -2.78 15.17 40.88
C SER A 658 -4.14 14.56 40.62
N ILE A 659 -4.19 13.48 39.85
CA ILE A 659 -5.44 12.70 39.58
C ILE A 659 -6.05 12.21 40.89
N ARG A 660 -5.24 11.51 41.73
CA ARG A 660 -5.70 10.93 43.00
C ARG A 660 -6.24 11.99 43.96
N THR A 661 -5.57 13.13 44.04
CA THR A 661 -5.98 14.23 44.93
C THR A 661 -7.27 14.89 44.43
N SER A 662 -7.40 15.10 43.14
CA SER A 662 -8.58 15.76 42.56
C SER A 662 -9.84 14.85 42.61
N LEU A 663 -9.70 13.53 42.39
CA LEU A 663 -10.82 12.60 42.50
C LEU A 663 -11.30 12.46 43.95
N LYS A 664 -10.40 12.48 44.96
CA LYS A 664 -10.79 12.48 46.40
C LYS A 664 -11.55 13.74 46.83
N ARG A 665 -11.40 14.85 46.13
CA ARG A 665 -12.16 16.09 46.42
C ARG A 665 -13.54 16.13 45.82
N LYS A 666 -13.89 15.19 44.91
CA LYS A 666 -15.18 15.10 44.26
C LYS A 666 -16.11 14.08 44.93
N VAL A 667 -15.64 13.27 45.88
CA VAL A 667 -16.39 12.38 46.77
C VAL A 667 -16.56 13.08 48.12
#